data_7417e9cbbae28e9bc8cd0ee3f39178b2
#
_entry.id   7417e9cbbae28e9bc8cd0ee3f39178b2
#
_cell.length_a   1.000
_cell.length_b   1.000
_cell.length_c   1.000
_cell.angle_alpha   90.00
_cell.angle_beta   90.00
_cell.angle_gamma   90.00
#
_symmetry.space_group_name_H-M   'P 1'
#
loop_
_entity.id
_entity.type
_entity.pdbx_description
1 polymer ?
#
loop_
_entity_poly.entity_id
_entity_poly.type
_entity_poly.pdbx_seq_one_letter_code
_entity_poly.pdbx_strand_id
1 'polypeptide(L)'
;MEVTRQSFKSSLSVIYSAVREADFLAIDGEFSGLSDGPAVSMLTNGMDTPEERYSKLRKHSMDFLLFQFGLCAFRYDQSQSKYFTKAFNFYVFPKPFSRASPDIKFICQSSSIDFLASQGFDFNKVFRNGIPYLNQGEESQLREQYEERRVQNNGMGTPSHISPTAGRGPMNIPEEHREFISRVVEKVEALLNNSEKTVDLEPCSGFQRKLIYQTLNWKFPKGLHIETVENEKKERFIQISKVDEEERKRIEQQKHEREQEELNDAVGFSRVIHAISKSGKLVVGHNMLLDVMHTIHQFYCPLPEDLDEFKELTMCVFPWLLDTKLMASTQPFKELITNTSLAELEKQLKEKPFKAPRVEWSEGFQSYDTASEQLHEAGYDAYITGLCFISMANFLGSFLTPPRAHISARSNLIEPFYNKLFLMRVADIPYLNISGPDLQPKRDNVLYVTFPKEWKTSDLYQLFNAFGNIQVSWVDDTSAFVSLSQLEQVQIAVNTSQYAESYRIQTYAEYMQSKQKHTHPHRKWGEDGWAEPAHRTVAMTAASSGHNRSSLRGKRGISPTQDDPNAEYEYIADSWTDYSSTKRKKTSDAAGADSSFSNAADAKTTEDWLRTTSEGSGASTSPDKDDAKTEVTSPQSPANQNPGSQDVSSGLFDVPQVW
;
A
#
# COMPACT_ATOMS: atom_id res chain seq x y z
N MET A 1 -15.99 -10.97 6.78
CA MET A 1 -16.49 -11.32 5.42
C MET A 1 -15.30 -11.34 4.48
N GLU A 2 -14.99 -12.48 3.84
CA GLU A 2 -14.00 -12.53 2.77
C GLU A 2 -14.54 -11.94 1.48
N VAL A 3 -13.74 -11.10 0.82
CA VAL A 3 -14.08 -10.46 -0.46
C VAL A 3 -13.00 -10.75 -1.49
N THR A 4 -13.37 -11.47 -2.52
CA THR A 4 -12.54 -11.79 -3.67
C THR A 4 -13.13 -11.19 -4.94
N ARG A 5 -12.44 -11.27 -6.07
CA ARG A 5 -12.93 -10.78 -7.36
C ARG A 5 -14.35 -11.30 -7.69
N GLN A 6 -14.67 -12.54 -7.29
CA GLN A 6 -15.95 -13.16 -7.59
C GLN A 6 -17.12 -12.53 -6.81
N SER A 7 -16.88 -12.15 -5.55
CA SER A 7 -17.90 -11.56 -4.66
C SER A 7 -17.83 -10.02 -4.60
N PHE A 8 -16.79 -9.40 -5.15
CA PHE A 8 -16.52 -7.97 -4.98
C PHE A 8 -17.69 -7.09 -5.42
N LYS A 9 -18.18 -7.27 -6.66
CA LYS A 9 -19.25 -6.47 -7.22
C LYS A 9 -20.55 -6.55 -6.41
N SER A 10 -20.92 -7.75 -5.96
CA SER A 10 -22.11 -7.95 -5.12
C SER A 10 -21.95 -7.40 -3.71
N SER A 11 -20.71 -7.33 -3.19
CA SER A 11 -20.41 -6.84 -1.84
C SER A 11 -20.28 -5.32 -1.76
N LEU A 12 -20.11 -4.60 -2.88
CA LEU A 12 -19.84 -3.15 -2.87
C LEU A 12 -20.88 -2.32 -2.14
N SER A 13 -22.17 -2.65 -2.30
CA SER A 13 -23.24 -1.93 -1.60
C SER A 13 -23.12 -2.05 -0.07
N VAL A 14 -22.79 -3.24 0.40
CA VAL A 14 -22.58 -3.54 1.84
C VAL A 14 -21.33 -2.83 2.35
N ILE A 15 -20.24 -2.83 1.58
CA ILE A 15 -18.96 -2.15 1.90
C ILE A 15 -19.22 -0.65 2.02
N TYR A 16 -19.85 -0.03 1.03
CA TYR A 16 -20.12 1.42 1.05
C TYR A 16 -21.07 1.81 2.18
N SER A 17 -22.06 0.97 2.50
CA SER A 17 -22.93 1.19 3.66
C SER A 17 -22.13 1.12 4.95
N ALA A 18 -21.26 0.11 5.11
CA ALA A 18 -20.41 -0.06 6.29
C ALA A 18 -19.50 1.17 6.51
N VAL A 19 -18.81 1.63 5.46
CA VAL A 19 -17.94 2.83 5.52
C VAL A 19 -18.75 4.08 5.89
N ARG A 20 -19.92 4.26 5.29
CA ARG A 20 -20.76 5.45 5.55
C ARG A 20 -21.32 5.50 6.96
N GLU A 21 -21.78 4.35 7.49
CA GLU A 21 -22.43 4.23 8.77
C GLU A 21 -21.47 4.22 9.96
N ALA A 22 -20.20 3.90 9.73
CA ALA A 22 -19.18 3.80 10.77
C ALA A 22 -18.93 5.15 11.48
N ASP A 23 -18.62 5.09 12.78
CA ASP A 23 -18.07 6.21 13.53
C ASP A 23 -16.56 6.34 13.26
N PHE A 24 -15.87 5.22 13.11
CA PHE A 24 -14.49 5.14 12.67
C PHE A 24 -14.26 3.81 11.94
N LEU A 25 -13.13 3.74 11.23
CA LEU A 25 -12.67 2.58 10.48
C LEU A 25 -11.35 2.10 11.07
N ALA A 26 -11.14 0.79 11.16
CA ALA A 26 -9.83 0.23 11.45
C ALA A 26 -9.32 -0.53 10.23
N ILE A 27 -8.02 -0.44 9.96
CA ILE A 27 -7.35 -1.08 8.80
C ILE A 27 -6.10 -1.83 9.23
N ASP A 28 -5.76 -2.83 8.44
CA ASP A 28 -4.51 -3.59 8.54
C ASP A 28 -4.19 -4.22 7.17
N GLY A 29 -2.94 -4.61 6.93
CA GLY A 29 -2.51 -5.16 5.65
C GLY A 29 -1.48 -6.27 5.74
N GLU A 30 -1.59 -7.28 4.83
CA GLU A 30 -0.59 -8.33 4.65
C GLU A 30 0.20 -8.11 3.36
N PHE A 31 1.54 -8.24 3.46
CA PHE A 31 2.48 -7.80 2.42
C PHE A 31 3.29 -8.97 1.84
N SER A 32 3.71 -8.82 0.57
CA SER A 32 4.64 -9.76 -0.07
C SER A 32 6.06 -9.71 0.50
N GLY A 33 6.36 -8.70 1.30
CA GLY A 33 7.64 -8.47 1.96
C GLY A 33 7.70 -7.11 2.62
N LEU A 34 8.70 -6.90 3.47
CA LEU A 34 8.88 -5.67 4.25
C LEU A 34 10.23 -4.98 3.99
N SER A 35 11.26 -5.72 3.54
CA SER A 35 12.61 -5.19 3.36
C SER A 35 13.48 -6.04 2.44
N ASP A 36 14.47 -5.42 1.78
CA ASP A 36 15.42 -6.08 0.87
C ASP A 36 16.54 -6.86 1.61
N GLY A 37 16.22 -7.99 2.23
CA GLY A 37 17.19 -8.96 2.68
C GLY A 37 17.89 -8.66 4.03
N PRO A 38 19.03 -9.32 4.33
CA PRO A 38 19.61 -9.39 5.68
C PRO A 38 20.21 -8.07 6.20
N ALA A 39 20.35 -7.05 5.37
CA ALA A 39 20.79 -5.71 5.79
C ALA A 39 19.65 -4.92 6.49
N VAL A 40 18.90 -5.57 7.37
CA VAL A 40 17.88 -4.93 8.21
C VAL A 40 18.48 -3.79 9.06
N SER A 41 19.79 -3.85 9.35
CA SER A 41 20.52 -2.78 10.05
C SER A 41 20.53 -1.46 9.28
N MET A 42 20.57 -1.47 7.95
CA MET A 42 20.52 -0.24 7.15
C MET A 42 19.12 0.40 7.12
N LEU A 43 18.05 -0.41 7.23
CA LEU A 43 16.68 0.07 7.31
C LEU A 43 16.28 0.56 8.70
N THR A 44 16.99 0.12 9.73
CA THR A 44 16.60 0.32 11.14
C THR A 44 17.66 1.05 11.94
N ASN A 45 18.27 2.08 11.34
CA ASN A 45 19.14 2.95 12.12
C ASN A 45 18.30 3.72 13.15
N GLY A 46 18.62 3.53 14.42
CA GLY A 46 17.92 4.18 15.52
C GLY A 46 18.04 5.70 15.54
N MET A 47 18.94 6.26 14.73
CA MET A 47 19.16 7.69 14.59
C MET A 47 18.69 8.24 13.24
N ASP A 48 17.87 7.51 12.50
CA ASP A 48 17.27 8.06 11.28
C ASP A 48 16.46 9.32 11.59
N THR A 49 16.51 10.29 10.68
CA THR A 49 15.50 11.35 10.65
C THR A 49 14.21 10.84 10.00
N PRO A 50 13.07 11.53 10.17
CA PRO A 50 11.84 11.17 9.48
C PRO A 50 12.00 11.08 7.96
N GLU A 51 12.74 12.01 7.35
CA GLU A 51 13.03 12.04 5.91
C GLU A 51 13.87 10.82 5.47
N GLU A 52 14.90 10.48 6.24
CA GLU A 52 15.74 9.31 5.96
C GLU A 52 14.94 8.02 6.09
N ARG A 53 14.11 7.91 7.12
CA ARG A 53 13.24 6.75 7.33
C ARG A 53 12.21 6.63 6.22
N TYR A 54 11.56 7.71 5.84
CA TYR A 54 10.61 7.74 4.74
C TYR A 54 11.27 7.31 3.42
N SER A 55 12.42 7.88 3.08
CA SER A 55 13.15 7.55 1.85
C SER A 55 13.49 6.06 1.76
N LYS A 56 13.92 5.45 2.88
CA LYS A 56 14.19 4.01 2.97
C LYS A 56 12.92 3.17 2.78
N LEU A 57 11.84 3.52 3.49
CA LEU A 57 10.58 2.79 3.43
C LEU A 57 9.87 2.97 2.09
N ARG A 58 9.98 4.15 1.46
CA ARG A 58 9.38 4.45 0.16
C ARG A 58 9.80 3.43 -0.90
N LYS A 59 11.11 3.16 -1.03
CA LYS A 59 11.61 2.19 -1.99
C LYS A 59 10.96 0.83 -1.79
N HIS A 60 10.93 0.32 -0.55
CA HIS A 60 10.33 -0.98 -0.25
C HIS A 60 8.83 -1.01 -0.48
N SER A 61 8.10 0.03 -0.07
CA SER A 61 6.66 0.14 -0.31
C SER A 61 6.29 0.19 -1.79
N MET A 62 7.23 0.56 -2.67
CA MET A 62 7.02 0.53 -4.13
C MET A 62 7.38 -0.81 -4.77
N ASP A 63 8.26 -1.60 -4.15
CA ASP A 63 8.73 -2.88 -4.68
C ASP A 63 7.89 -4.07 -4.22
N PHE A 64 7.33 -4.02 -3.01
CA PHE A 64 6.48 -5.07 -2.46
C PHE A 64 4.99 -4.76 -2.67
N LEU A 65 4.16 -5.80 -2.64
CA LEU A 65 2.70 -5.67 -2.73
C LEU A 65 2.01 -5.92 -1.40
N LEU A 66 0.95 -5.17 -1.18
CA LEU A 66 -0.09 -5.49 -0.22
C LEU A 66 -1.03 -6.52 -0.88
N PHE A 67 -1.09 -7.73 -0.30
CA PHE A 67 -1.87 -8.86 -0.81
C PHE A 67 -3.26 -8.95 -0.22
N GLN A 68 -3.40 -8.59 1.05
CA GLN A 68 -4.66 -8.60 1.75
C GLN A 68 -4.83 -7.27 2.48
N PHE A 69 -6.02 -6.71 2.36
CA PHE A 69 -6.41 -5.49 3.07
C PHE A 69 -7.57 -5.81 4.00
N GLY A 70 -7.37 -5.56 5.27
CA GLY A 70 -8.38 -5.67 6.32
C GLY A 70 -9.07 -4.34 6.55
N LEU A 71 -10.38 -4.37 6.63
CA LEU A 71 -11.21 -3.22 6.98
C LEU A 71 -12.24 -3.63 8.01
N CYS A 72 -12.25 -2.98 9.18
CA CYS A 72 -13.30 -3.15 10.16
C CYS A 72 -14.01 -1.81 10.43
N ALA A 73 -15.31 -1.77 10.18
CA ALA A 73 -16.18 -0.63 10.43
C ALA A 73 -16.85 -0.74 11.78
N PHE A 74 -16.70 0.28 12.63
CA PHE A 74 -17.27 0.35 13.98
C PHE A 74 -18.33 1.43 14.05
N ARG A 75 -19.55 1.06 14.49
CA ARG A 75 -20.67 1.98 14.71
C ARG A 75 -21.18 1.83 16.13
N TYR A 76 -21.20 2.91 16.89
CA TYR A 76 -21.71 2.93 18.26
C TYR A 76 -23.23 3.15 18.30
N ASP A 77 -23.93 2.31 19.04
CA ASP A 77 -25.35 2.48 19.33
C ASP A 77 -25.53 3.00 20.77
N GLN A 78 -25.96 4.26 20.86
CA GLN A 78 -26.17 4.91 22.16
C GLN A 78 -27.29 4.24 22.97
N SER A 79 -28.33 3.70 22.29
CA SER A 79 -29.48 3.09 22.98
C SER A 79 -29.11 1.79 23.68
N GLN A 80 -28.17 1.04 23.08
CA GLN A 80 -27.70 -0.24 23.62
C GLN A 80 -26.31 -0.14 24.29
N SER A 81 -25.67 1.02 24.22
CA SER A 81 -24.34 1.26 24.78
C SER A 81 -23.31 0.20 24.33
N LYS A 82 -23.30 -0.14 23.01
CA LYS A 82 -22.42 -1.11 22.41
C LYS A 82 -22.04 -0.68 20.99
N TYR A 83 -20.96 -1.27 20.48
CA TYR A 83 -20.56 -1.14 19.09
C TYR A 83 -21.12 -2.28 18.24
N PHE A 84 -21.54 -1.96 17.02
CA PHE A 84 -21.77 -2.92 15.96
C PHE A 84 -20.59 -2.89 14.99
N THR A 85 -20.11 -4.07 14.58
CA THR A 85 -18.94 -4.22 13.72
C THR A 85 -19.24 -4.97 12.44
N LYS A 86 -18.54 -4.57 11.37
CA LYS A 86 -18.52 -5.24 10.07
C LYS A 86 -17.07 -5.33 9.61
N ALA A 87 -16.50 -6.54 9.60
CA ALA A 87 -15.11 -6.76 9.15
C ALA A 87 -15.07 -7.42 7.78
N PHE A 88 -14.11 -6.98 6.96
CA PHE A 88 -13.86 -7.43 5.60
C PHE A 88 -12.40 -7.79 5.41
N ASN A 89 -12.14 -8.91 4.72
CA ASN A 89 -10.85 -9.31 4.19
C ASN A 89 -10.87 -9.22 2.66
N PHE A 90 -10.14 -8.29 2.10
CA PHE A 90 -10.01 -8.12 0.65
C PHE A 90 -8.71 -8.76 0.18
N TYR A 91 -8.83 -9.74 -0.71
CA TYR A 91 -7.66 -10.27 -1.42
C TYR A 91 -7.46 -9.44 -2.69
N VAL A 92 -6.29 -8.81 -2.82
CA VAL A 92 -6.00 -7.87 -3.91
C VAL A 92 -4.80 -8.32 -4.74
N PHE A 93 -4.86 -8.13 -6.05
CA PHE A 93 -3.78 -8.49 -6.95
C PHE A 93 -3.84 -7.67 -8.24
N PRO A 94 -2.70 -7.15 -8.78
CA PRO A 94 -2.66 -6.35 -10.02
C PRO A 94 -2.88 -7.22 -11.24
N LYS A 95 -4.10 -7.68 -11.45
CA LYS A 95 -4.44 -8.63 -12.50
C LYS A 95 -4.68 -7.91 -13.82
N PRO A 96 -3.96 -8.27 -14.91
CA PRO A 96 -4.22 -7.69 -16.21
C PRO A 96 -5.63 -8.09 -16.69
N PHE A 97 -6.42 -7.13 -17.14
CA PHE A 97 -7.78 -7.30 -17.65
C PHE A 97 -7.85 -7.17 -19.18
N SER A 98 -6.82 -6.64 -19.82
CA SER A 98 -6.68 -6.51 -21.27
C SER A 98 -5.20 -6.51 -21.67
N ARG A 99 -4.91 -6.58 -22.97
CA ARG A 99 -3.54 -6.44 -23.51
C ARG A 99 -2.90 -5.06 -23.25
N ALA A 100 -3.73 -4.06 -22.95
CA ALA A 100 -3.27 -2.70 -22.63
C ALA A 100 -3.16 -2.46 -21.12
N SER A 101 -3.42 -3.47 -20.29
CA SER A 101 -3.29 -3.36 -18.84
C SER A 101 -1.82 -3.23 -18.45
N PRO A 102 -1.50 -2.49 -17.37
CA PRO A 102 -0.18 -2.48 -16.79
C PRO A 102 0.26 -3.91 -16.43
N ASP A 103 1.49 -4.27 -16.79
CA ASP A 103 2.13 -5.52 -16.38
C ASP A 103 3.08 -5.22 -15.22
N ILE A 104 2.53 -5.29 -14.01
CA ILE A 104 3.21 -4.87 -12.78
C ILE A 104 4.21 -5.95 -12.35
N LYS A 105 5.47 -5.54 -12.15
CA LYS A 105 6.51 -6.37 -11.53
C LYS A 105 6.62 -6.04 -10.05
N PHE A 106 6.73 -7.04 -9.22
CA PHE A 106 6.87 -6.90 -7.78
C PHE A 106 7.82 -7.93 -7.19
N ILE A 107 8.29 -7.67 -5.98
CA ILE A 107 9.22 -8.53 -5.24
C ILE A 107 8.44 -9.30 -4.16
N CYS A 108 8.87 -10.54 -3.89
CA CYS A 108 8.43 -11.32 -2.74
C CYS A 108 9.64 -11.64 -1.86
N GLN A 109 9.48 -11.41 -0.56
CA GLN A 109 10.47 -11.82 0.45
C GLN A 109 10.11 -13.22 0.95
N SER A 110 11.04 -14.18 0.79
CA SER A 110 10.77 -15.60 1.10
C SER A 110 10.33 -15.81 2.55
N SER A 111 10.94 -15.11 3.51
CA SER A 111 10.58 -15.19 4.93
C SER A 111 9.16 -14.66 5.21
N SER A 112 8.72 -13.61 4.53
CA SER A 112 7.34 -13.09 4.66
C SER A 112 6.32 -14.06 4.06
N ILE A 113 6.65 -14.65 2.91
CA ILE A 113 5.78 -15.66 2.28
C ILE A 113 5.68 -16.92 3.13
N ASP A 114 6.81 -17.42 3.68
CA ASP A 114 6.85 -18.58 4.56
C ASP A 114 6.07 -18.32 5.85
N PHE A 115 6.23 -17.12 6.43
CA PHE A 115 5.48 -16.69 7.60
C PHE A 115 3.97 -16.72 7.33
N LEU A 116 3.48 -16.06 6.30
CA LEU A 116 2.06 -16.04 5.93
C LEU A 116 1.53 -17.45 5.66
N ALA A 117 2.31 -18.29 4.97
CA ALA A 117 1.95 -19.67 4.72
C ALA A 117 1.81 -20.47 6.01
N SER A 118 2.71 -20.26 7.00
CA SER A 118 2.66 -20.91 8.31
C SER A 118 1.44 -20.50 9.13
N GLN A 119 0.92 -19.28 8.91
CA GLN A 119 -0.32 -18.78 9.51
C GLN A 119 -1.58 -19.23 8.74
N GLY A 120 -1.43 -20.07 7.71
CA GLY A 120 -2.56 -20.60 6.93
C GLY A 120 -3.10 -19.66 5.85
N PHE A 121 -2.34 -18.63 5.46
CA PHE A 121 -2.74 -17.70 4.40
C PHE A 121 -2.88 -18.42 3.05
N ASP A 122 -4.03 -18.27 2.40
CA ASP A 122 -4.32 -18.89 1.12
C ASP A 122 -3.92 -18.00 -0.07
N PHE A 123 -2.71 -18.19 -0.58
CA PHE A 123 -2.19 -17.48 -1.75
C PHE A 123 -3.00 -17.72 -3.02
N ASN A 124 -3.76 -18.83 -3.13
CA ASN A 124 -4.64 -19.03 -4.28
C ASN A 124 -5.76 -18.00 -4.33
N LYS A 125 -6.25 -17.55 -3.17
CA LYS A 125 -7.23 -16.45 -3.12
C LYS A 125 -6.65 -15.15 -3.68
N VAL A 126 -5.37 -14.88 -3.47
CA VAL A 126 -4.67 -13.72 -4.05
C VAL A 126 -4.50 -13.89 -5.56
N PHE A 127 -3.74 -14.92 -6.00
CA PHE A 127 -3.31 -15.01 -7.39
C PHE A 127 -4.44 -15.39 -8.37
N ARG A 128 -5.39 -16.23 -7.95
CA ARG A 128 -6.52 -16.63 -8.80
C ARG A 128 -7.70 -15.68 -8.67
N ASN A 129 -8.03 -15.28 -7.46
CA ASN A 129 -9.27 -14.60 -7.12
C ASN A 129 -9.05 -13.17 -6.59
N GLY A 130 -7.82 -12.65 -6.65
CA GLY A 130 -7.51 -11.29 -6.22
C GLY A 130 -8.30 -10.24 -7.01
N ILE A 131 -8.78 -9.24 -6.30
CA ILE A 131 -9.49 -8.10 -6.85
C ILE A 131 -8.48 -7.24 -7.60
N PRO A 132 -8.70 -6.91 -8.89
CA PRO A 132 -7.85 -6.00 -9.61
C PRO A 132 -7.92 -4.60 -9.01
N TYR A 133 -6.96 -3.77 -9.34
CA TYR A 133 -6.94 -2.35 -8.98
C TYR A 133 -6.17 -1.54 -10.02
N LEU A 134 -6.45 -0.26 -10.09
CA LEU A 134 -5.69 0.74 -10.84
C LEU A 134 -5.49 1.96 -9.94
N ASN A 135 -4.34 2.58 -10.01
CA ASN A 135 -4.15 3.90 -9.43
C ASN A 135 -4.82 4.97 -10.32
N GLN A 136 -4.87 6.22 -9.83
CA GLN A 136 -5.56 7.31 -10.54
C GLN A 136 -4.95 7.61 -11.91
N GLY A 137 -3.62 7.51 -12.05
CA GLY A 137 -2.95 7.71 -13.33
C GLY A 137 -3.31 6.65 -14.36
N GLU A 138 -3.28 5.38 -13.94
CA GLU A 138 -3.66 4.22 -14.76
C GLU A 138 -5.14 4.25 -15.13
N GLU A 139 -6.01 4.61 -14.19
CA GLU A 139 -7.44 4.82 -14.44
C GLU A 139 -7.67 5.91 -15.49
N SER A 140 -6.98 7.06 -15.36
CA SER A 140 -7.09 8.17 -16.31
C SER A 140 -6.64 7.78 -17.71
N GLN A 141 -5.52 7.07 -17.83
CA GLN A 141 -5.02 6.55 -19.10
C GLN A 141 -6.00 5.57 -19.75
N LEU A 142 -6.60 4.69 -18.97
CA LEU A 142 -7.58 3.73 -19.47
C LEU A 142 -8.85 4.44 -19.95
N ARG A 143 -9.35 5.44 -19.21
CA ARG A 143 -10.49 6.28 -19.60
C ARG A 143 -10.22 6.99 -20.94
N GLU A 144 -9.05 7.60 -21.07
CA GLU A 144 -8.62 8.28 -22.29
C GLU A 144 -8.60 7.33 -23.49
N GLN A 145 -8.06 6.11 -23.32
CA GLN A 145 -8.08 5.09 -24.37
C GLN A 145 -9.50 4.70 -24.81
N TYR A 146 -10.45 4.58 -23.89
CA TYR A 146 -11.85 4.30 -24.23
C TYR A 146 -12.48 5.47 -25.00
N GLU A 147 -12.24 6.70 -24.57
CA GLU A 147 -12.73 7.91 -25.26
C GLU A 147 -12.11 8.07 -26.66
N GLU A 148 -10.82 7.85 -26.83
CA GLU A 148 -10.16 7.86 -28.13
C GLU A 148 -10.77 6.83 -29.10
N ARG A 149 -10.99 5.59 -28.63
CA ARG A 149 -11.64 4.54 -29.42
C ARG A 149 -13.07 4.95 -29.80
N ARG A 150 -13.79 5.60 -28.93
CA ARG A 150 -15.15 6.08 -29.17
C ARG A 150 -15.15 7.20 -30.22
N VAL A 151 -14.26 8.16 -30.12
CA VAL A 151 -14.09 9.24 -31.12
C VAL A 151 -13.73 8.66 -32.48
N GLN A 152 -12.80 7.70 -32.52
CA GLN A 152 -12.42 7.03 -33.79
C GLN A 152 -13.59 6.25 -34.41
N ASN A 153 -14.41 5.57 -33.61
CA ASN A 153 -15.54 4.79 -34.09
C ASN A 153 -16.71 5.68 -34.54
N ASN A 154 -16.89 6.85 -33.94
CA ASN A 154 -18.00 7.75 -34.26
C ASN A 154 -17.73 8.66 -35.47
N GLY A 155 -16.58 8.53 -36.13
CA GLY A 155 -16.24 9.25 -37.36
C GLY A 155 -16.11 10.77 -37.24
N MET A 156 -16.09 11.32 -36.02
CA MET A 156 -16.00 12.75 -35.77
C MET A 156 -14.59 13.23 -35.31
N GLY A 157 -13.63 12.33 -35.23
CA GLY A 157 -12.27 12.67 -34.83
C GLY A 157 -11.30 12.51 -35.98
N THR A 158 -10.76 13.59 -36.50
CA THR A 158 -9.51 13.57 -37.28
C THR A 158 -8.37 13.25 -36.32
N PRO A 159 -7.60 12.14 -36.55
CA PRO A 159 -6.40 11.91 -35.77
C PRO A 159 -5.40 13.05 -36.04
N SER A 160 -4.93 13.71 -35.00
CA SER A 160 -4.03 14.88 -35.08
C SER A 160 -2.64 14.59 -35.69
N HIS A 161 -2.38 13.39 -36.21
CA HIS A 161 -1.10 12.99 -36.78
C HIS A 161 -1.16 12.31 -38.15
N ILE A 162 -2.23 12.47 -38.90
CA ILE A 162 -2.22 12.10 -40.34
C ILE A 162 -2.14 13.37 -41.14
N SER A 163 -1.05 13.49 -41.91
CA SER A 163 -0.81 14.58 -42.87
C SER A 163 -2.06 14.99 -43.65
N PRO A 164 -2.27 16.29 -43.93
CA PRO A 164 -3.46 16.83 -44.57
C PRO A 164 -3.73 16.33 -46.00
N THR A 165 -2.97 15.38 -46.49
CA THR A 165 -3.05 14.82 -47.88
C THR A 165 -3.67 13.44 -47.99
N ALA A 166 -4.12 12.79 -46.89
CA ALA A 166 -4.91 11.57 -46.97
C ALA A 166 -6.36 11.95 -47.27
N GLY A 167 -6.68 12.12 -48.56
CA GLY A 167 -7.98 12.49 -49.05
C GLY A 167 -9.06 11.51 -48.60
N ARG A 168 -10.26 12.06 -48.34
CA ARG A 168 -11.55 11.34 -48.22
C ARG A 168 -11.91 10.62 -49.57
N GLY A 169 -11.02 9.72 -50.01
CA GLY A 169 -11.25 8.90 -51.20
C GLY A 169 -11.57 7.47 -50.82
N PRO A 170 -12.18 6.69 -51.70
CA PRO A 170 -12.41 5.26 -51.48
C PRO A 170 -11.02 4.62 -51.19
N MET A 171 -10.97 3.83 -50.15
CA MET A 171 -9.74 3.16 -49.75
C MET A 171 -9.22 2.28 -50.87
N ASN A 172 -7.89 2.28 -51.05
CA ASN A 172 -7.27 1.41 -52.05
C ASN A 172 -7.37 -0.04 -51.56
N ILE A 173 -8.46 -0.74 -52.00
CA ILE A 173 -8.66 -2.15 -51.69
C ILE A 173 -7.68 -2.93 -52.55
N PRO A 174 -6.79 -3.77 -51.93
CA PRO A 174 -5.89 -4.62 -52.72
C PRO A 174 -6.65 -5.45 -53.74
N GLU A 175 -6.09 -5.65 -54.93
CA GLU A 175 -6.72 -6.32 -56.06
C GLU A 175 -7.28 -7.71 -55.68
N GLU A 176 -6.53 -8.44 -54.87
CA GLU A 176 -6.85 -9.77 -54.37
C GLU A 176 -8.10 -9.82 -53.44
N HIS A 177 -8.48 -8.67 -52.86
CA HIS A 177 -9.64 -8.57 -51.97
C HIS A 177 -10.83 -7.84 -52.59
N ARG A 178 -10.73 -7.30 -53.82
CA ARG A 178 -11.81 -6.53 -54.47
C ARG A 178 -13.06 -7.35 -54.70
N GLU A 179 -12.89 -8.54 -55.21
CA GLU A 179 -14.03 -9.44 -55.48
C GLU A 179 -14.71 -9.86 -54.15
N PHE A 180 -13.95 -10.14 -53.14
CA PHE A 180 -14.45 -10.45 -51.79
C PHE A 180 -15.30 -9.30 -51.24
N ILE A 181 -14.78 -8.08 -51.26
CA ILE A 181 -15.49 -6.88 -50.78
C ILE A 181 -16.72 -6.57 -51.64
N SER A 182 -16.64 -6.76 -52.96
CA SER A 182 -17.81 -6.58 -53.84
C SER A 182 -18.96 -7.50 -53.42
N ARG A 183 -18.68 -8.80 -53.23
CA ARG A 183 -19.70 -9.77 -52.75
C ARG A 183 -20.27 -9.39 -51.37
N VAL A 184 -19.46 -8.85 -50.46
CA VAL A 184 -19.96 -8.36 -49.17
C VAL A 184 -20.92 -7.18 -49.36
N VAL A 185 -20.56 -6.22 -50.22
CA VAL A 185 -21.39 -5.07 -50.51
C VAL A 185 -22.74 -5.48 -51.16
N GLU A 186 -22.71 -6.43 -52.09
CA GLU A 186 -23.93 -6.97 -52.72
C GLU A 186 -24.84 -7.65 -51.70
N LYS A 187 -24.26 -8.44 -50.75
CA LYS A 187 -25.05 -9.02 -49.65
C LYS A 187 -25.73 -7.97 -48.78
N VAL A 188 -25.00 -6.86 -48.49
CA VAL A 188 -25.55 -5.75 -47.70
C VAL A 188 -26.64 -4.98 -48.47
N GLU A 189 -26.46 -4.73 -49.77
CA GLU A 189 -27.49 -4.10 -50.60
C GLU A 189 -28.74 -4.99 -50.69
N ALA A 190 -28.55 -6.30 -50.83
CA ALA A 190 -29.67 -7.27 -50.78
C ALA A 190 -30.36 -7.24 -49.41
N LEU A 191 -29.57 -7.20 -48.29
CA LEU A 191 -30.14 -7.05 -46.97
C LEU A 191 -31.02 -5.78 -46.89
N LEU A 192 -30.53 -4.62 -47.35
CA LEU A 192 -31.28 -3.36 -47.28
C LEU A 192 -32.61 -3.40 -48.05
N ASN A 193 -32.68 -4.17 -49.15
CA ASN A 193 -33.85 -4.32 -50.00
C ASN A 193 -34.82 -5.41 -49.54
N ASN A 194 -34.37 -6.36 -48.71
CA ASN A 194 -35.18 -7.48 -48.22
C ASN A 194 -35.85 -7.18 -46.88
N SER A 195 -36.79 -8.03 -46.45
CA SER A 195 -37.43 -7.96 -45.13
C SER A 195 -36.56 -8.49 -43.98
N GLU A 196 -35.43 -9.10 -44.29
CA GLU A 196 -34.48 -9.61 -43.30
C GLU A 196 -33.87 -8.47 -42.49
N LYS A 197 -33.68 -8.69 -41.20
CA LYS A 197 -33.09 -7.69 -40.30
C LYS A 197 -31.56 -7.83 -40.14
N THR A 198 -31.03 -9.04 -40.33
CA THR A 198 -29.62 -9.35 -40.09
C THR A 198 -29.06 -10.26 -41.18
N VAL A 199 -27.76 -10.13 -41.46
CA VAL A 199 -27.00 -11.04 -42.31
C VAL A 199 -25.66 -11.36 -41.66
N ASP A 200 -25.30 -12.63 -41.62
CA ASP A 200 -24.02 -13.12 -41.14
C ASP A 200 -23.10 -13.35 -42.35
N LEU A 201 -21.91 -12.81 -42.27
CA LEU A 201 -20.85 -13.06 -43.25
C LEU A 201 -20.09 -14.31 -42.87
N GLU A 202 -19.39 -14.91 -43.81
CA GLU A 202 -18.50 -16.04 -43.57
C GLU A 202 -17.33 -15.62 -42.66
N PRO A 203 -16.80 -16.55 -41.83
CA PRO A 203 -15.60 -16.30 -41.05
C PRO A 203 -14.47 -15.81 -41.94
N CYS A 204 -13.80 -14.74 -41.51
CA CYS A 204 -12.77 -14.09 -42.29
C CYS A 204 -11.61 -13.57 -41.44
N SER A 205 -10.46 -13.33 -42.10
CA SER A 205 -9.25 -12.86 -41.45
C SER A 205 -9.42 -11.47 -40.80
N GLY A 206 -8.53 -11.11 -39.85
CA GLY A 206 -8.55 -9.78 -39.20
C GLY A 206 -8.39 -8.63 -40.22
N PHE A 207 -7.60 -8.85 -41.26
CA PHE A 207 -7.42 -7.87 -42.35
C PHE A 207 -8.71 -7.71 -43.19
N GLN A 208 -9.36 -8.80 -43.56
CA GLN A 208 -10.63 -8.76 -44.27
C GLN A 208 -11.72 -8.08 -43.47
N ARG A 209 -11.83 -8.36 -42.14
CA ARG A 209 -12.77 -7.63 -41.28
C ARG A 209 -12.52 -6.13 -41.26
N LYS A 210 -11.23 -5.69 -41.20
CA LYS A 210 -10.88 -4.27 -41.28
C LYS A 210 -11.35 -3.65 -42.59
N LEU A 211 -11.16 -4.32 -43.73
CA LEU A 211 -11.61 -3.85 -45.03
C LEU A 211 -13.16 -3.75 -45.12
N ILE A 212 -13.89 -4.73 -44.56
CA ILE A 212 -15.32 -4.71 -44.46
C ILE A 212 -15.85 -3.50 -43.68
N TYR A 213 -15.32 -3.31 -42.45
CA TYR A 213 -15.73 -2.16 -41.62
C TYR A 213 -15.46 -0.82 -42.32
N GLN A 214 -14.32 -0.67 -42.95
CA GLN A 214 -13.97 0.58 -43.63
C GLN A 214 -14.83 0.83 -44.87
N THR A 215 -15.07 -0.19 -45.67
CA THR A 215 -15.90 -0.06 -46.90
C THR A 215 -17.36 0.20 -46.57
N LEU A 216 -17.94 -0.55 -45.64
CA LEU A 216 -19.34 -0.43 -45.29
C LEU A 216 -19.64 0.88 -44.56
N ASN A 217 -18.77 1.32 -43.64
CA ASN A 217 -18.92 2.61 -42.96
C ASN A 217 -18.81 3.80 -43.93
N TRP A 218 -18.03 3.66 -45.03
CA TRP A 218 -17.92 4.69 -46.05
C TRP A 218 -19.13 4.67 -46.99
N LYS A 219 -19.57 3.48 -47.44
CA LYS A 219 -20.64 3.33 -48.43
C LYS A 219 -22.04 3.48 -47.81
N PHE A 220 -22.21 3.01 -46.56
CA PHE A 220 -23.47 3.01 -45.81
C PHE A 220 -23.31 3.70 -44.44
N PRO A 221 -23.19 5.03 -44.41
CA PRO A 221 -22.91 5.75 -43.16
C PRO A 221 -24.07 5.73 -42.17
N LYS A 222 -25.26 5.29 -42.57
CA LYS A 222 -26.47 5.20 -41.76
C LYS A 222 -27.25 3.93 -42.02
N GLY A 223 -28.04 3.47 -41.07
CA GLY A 223 -28.97 2.38 -41.20
C GLY A 223 -28.43 0.97 -41.02
N LEU A 224 -27.10 0.85 -40.72
CA LEU A 224 -26.47 -0.44 -40.48
C LEU A 224 -25.70 -0.42 -39.13
N HIS A 225 -25.81 -1.52 -38.43
CA HIS A 225 -24.90 -1.88 -37.32
C HIS A 225 -24.05 -3.07 -37.78
N ILE A 226 -22.73 -2.92 -37.56
CA ILE A 226 -21.72 -3.92 -37.97
C ILE A 226 -20.99 -4.36 -36.73
N GLU A 227 -21.02 -5.64 -36.42
CA GLU A 227 -20.30 -6.18 -35.27
C GLU A 227 -19.52 -7.46 -35.62
N THR A 228 -18.46 -7.74 -34.89
CA THR A 228 -17.72 -8.99 -35.01
C THR A 228 -18.19 -9.94 -33.91
N VAL A 229 -18.72 -11.07 -34.33
CA VAL A 229 -19.27 -12.15 -33.50
C VAL A 229 -18.37 -13.36 -33.61
N GLU A 230 -18.28 -14.17 -32.54
CA GLU A 230 -17.51 -15.41 -32.47
C GLU A 230 -18.50 -16.57 -32.41
N ASN A 231 -18.31 -17.59 -33.28
CA ASN A 231 -19.14 -18.80 -33.27
C ASN A 231 -18.66 -19.80 -32.20
N GLU A 232 -19.38 -20.90 -32.05
CA GLU A 232 -19.05 -22.00 -31.12
C GLU A 232 -17.68 -22.61 -31.39
N LYS A 233 -17.14 -22.47 -32.61
CA LYS A 233 -15.82 -22.97 -33.02
C LYS A 233 -14.70 -21.94 -32.79
N LYS A 234 -15.00 -20.82 -32.10
CA LYS A 234 -14.07 -19.68 -31.88
C LYS A 234 -13.65 -18.97 -33.20
N GLU A 235 -14.38 -19.14 -34.29
CA GLU A 235 -14.12 -18.42 -35.52
C GLU A 235 -14.87 -17.08 -35.51
N ARG A 236 -14.21 -16.01 -35.94
CA ARG A 236 -14.77 -14.66 -35.95
C ARG A 236 -15.35 -14.31 -37.30
N PHE A 237 -16.60 -13.89 -37.32
CA PHE A 237 -17.30 -13.42 -38.48
C PHE A 237 -17.98 -12.06 -38.22
N ILE A 238 -18.41 -11.37 -39.27
CA ILE A 238 -19.12 -10.11 -39.15
C ILE A 238 -20.62 -10.35 -39.30
N GLN A 239 -21.40 -9.87 -38.36
CA GLN A 239 -22.83 -9.77 -38.42
C GLN A 239 -23.22 -8.31 -38.75
N ILE A 240 -24.13 -8.14 -39.70
CA ILE A 240 -24.61 -6.84 -40.14
C ILE A 240 -26.12 -6.78 -39.94
N SER A 241 -26.59 -5.77 -39.21
CA SER A 241 -27.99 -5.60 -38.85
C SER A 241 -28.53 -4.27 -39.36
N LYS A 242 -29.77 -4.26 -39.85
CA LYS A 242 -30.51 -3.01 -40.07
C LYS A 242 -30.89 -2.40 -38.75
N VAL A 243 -30.57 -1.13 -38.55
CA VAL A 243 -30.89 -0.39 -37.33
C VAL A 243 -31.45 0.98 -37.71
N ASP A 244 -32.55 1.36 -37.05
CA ASP A 244 -32.99 2.74 -37.07
C ASP A 244 -32.18 3.62 -36.13
N GLU A 245 -32.43 4.92 -36.14
CA GLU A 245 -31.63 5.87 -35.33
C GLU A 245 -31.86 5.67 -33.84
N GLU A 246 -33.02 5.21 -33.40
CA GLU A 246 -33.31 4.93 -31.99
C GLU A 246 -32.60 3.67 -31.52
N GLU A 247 -32.67 2.60 -32.33
CA GLU A 247 -31.99 1.35 -32.09
C GLU A 247 -30.46 1.54 -32.05
N ARG A 248 -29.92 2.35 -32.97
CA ARG A 248 -28.50 2.70 -32.98
C ARG A 248 -28.07 3.41 -31.69
N LYS A 249 -28.84 4.39 -31.24
CA LYS A 249 -28.57 5.09 -29.98
C LYS A 249 -28.63 4.13 -28.79
N ARG A 250 -29.60 3.21 -28.79
CA ARG A 250 -29.74 2.19 -27.75
C ARG A 250 -28.51 1.27 -27.69
N ILE A 251 -28.04 0.77 -28.83
CA ILE A 251 -26.86 -0.09 -28.95
C ILE A 251 -25.61 0.69 -28.49
N GLU A 252 -25.47 1.94 -28.89
CA GLU A 252 -24.34 2.80 -28.51
C GLU A 252 -24.34 3.06 -27.00
N GLN A 253 -25.52 3.30 -26.42
CA GLN A 253 -25.66 3.46 -24.97
C GLN A 253 -25.32 2.17 -24.24
N GLN A 254 -25.81 1.02 -24.64
CA GLN A 254 -25.48 -0.28 -24.03
C GLN A 254 -23.98 -0.60 -24.13
N LYS A 255 -23.35 -0.23 -25.26
CA LYS A 255 -21.91 -0.38 -25.42
C LYS A 255 -21.15 0.51 -24.42
N HIS A 256 -21.59 1.77 -24.29
CA HIS A 256 -20.99 2.70 -23.34
C HIS A 256 -21.16 2.23 -21.88
N GLU A 257 -22.33 1.75 -21.51
CA GLU A 257 -22.60 1.18 -20.19
C GLU A 257 -21.68 -0.02 -19.90
N ARG A 258 -21.48 -0.91 -20.90
CA ARG A 258 -20.57 -2.06 -20.77
C ARG A 258 -19.12 -1.61 -20.63
N GLU A 259 -18.65 -0.66 -21.43
CA GLU A 259 -17.30 -0.09 -21.34
C GLU A 259 -17.07 0.57 -19.96
N GLN A 260 -18.09 1.28 -19.44
CA GLN A 260 -18.03 1.87 -18.11
C GLN A 260 -18.00 0.81 -17.01
N GLU A 261 -18.71 -0.30 -17.19
CA GLU A 261 -18.68 -1.42 -16.25
C GLU A 261 -17.34 -2.14 -16.26
N GLU A 262 -16.76 -2.40 -17.44
CA GLU A 262 -15.41 -2.96 -17.59
C GLU A 262 -14.35 -2.07 -16.94
N LEU A 263 -14.46 -0.75 -17.09
CA LEU A 263 -13.59 0.20 -16.44
C LEU A 263 -13.73 0.14 -14.91
N ASN A 264 -14.96 0.13 -14.40
CA ASN A 264 -15.21 0.01 -12.96
C ASN A 264 -14.69 -1.30 -12.39
N ASP A 265 -14.76 -2.39 -13.14
CA ASP A 265 -14.22 -3.69 -12.75
C ASP A 265 -12.68 -3.66 -12.73
N ALA A 266 -12.05 -2.93 -13.66
CA ALA A 266 -10.60 -2.74 -13.71
C ALA A 266 -10.09 -1.87 -12.56
N VAL A 267 -10.77 -0.75 -12.26
CA VAL A 267 -10.44 0.11 -11.09
C VAL A 267 -10.57 -0.67 -9.79
N GLY A 268 -11.51 -1.62 -9.75
CA GLY A 268 -11.63 -2.65 -8.73
C GLY A 268 -11.50 -2.14 -7.30
N PHE A 269 -10.50 -2.66 -6.56
CA PHE A 269 -10.32 -2.37 -5.12
C PHE A 269 -10.06 -0.89 -4.83
N SER A 270 -9.45 -0.13 -5.73
CA SER A 270 -9.21 1.31 -5.52
C SER A 270 -10.50 2.09 -5.23
N ARG A 271 -11.67 1.60 -5.71
CA ARG A 271 -12.98 2.15 -5.38
C ARG A 271 -13.31 2.10 -3.90
N VAL A 272 -12.82 1.09 -3.17
CA VAL A 272 -12.98 0.98 -1.71
C VAL A 272 -12.14 2.04 -1.01
N ILE A 273 -10.88 2.20 -1.41
CA ILE A 273 -10.00 3.23 -0.86
C ILE A 273 -10.55 4.63 -1.14
N HIS A 274 -11.07 4.89 -2.33
CA HIS A 274 -11.76 6.15 -2.64
C HIS A 274 -13.00 6.39 -1.76
N ALA A 275 -13.75 5.34 -1.42
CA ALA A 275 -14.89 5.45 -0.52
C ALA A 275 -14.45 5.76 0.92
N ILE A 276 -13.39 5.13 1.42
CA ILE A 276 -12.78 5.42 2.72
C ILE A 276 -12.32 6.87 2.75
N SER A 277 -11.55 7.32 1.77
CA SER A 277 -11.07 8.69 1.65
C SER A 277 -12.20 9.72 1.68
N LYS A 278 -13.23 9.53 0.83
CA LYS A 278 -14.39 10.43 0.75
C LYS A 278 -15.26 10.42 2.01
N SER A 279 -15.18 9.39 2.83
CA SER A 279 -15.99 9.30 4.06
C SER A 279 -15.56 10.32 5.11
N GLY A 280 -14.30 10.78 5.09
CA GLY A 280 -13.71 11.66 6.09
C GLY A 280 -13.75 11.09 7.52
N LYS A 281 -13.83 9.74 7.64
CA LYS A 281 -13.83 9.06 8.93
C LYS A 281 -12.41 8.98 9.49
N LEU A 282 -12.31 8.85 10.82
CA LEU A 282 -11.06 8.47 11.45
C LEU A 282 -10.68 7.05 10.98
N VAL A 283 -9.46 6.89 10.49
CA VAL A 283 -8.88 5.60 10.15
C VAL A 283 -7.82 5.25 11.19
N VAL A 284 -8.03 4.12 11.84
CA VAL A 284 -7.20 3.63 12.94
C VAL A 284 -6.38 2.44 12.44
N GLY A 285 -5.10 2.41 12.76
CA GLY A 285 -4.21 1.28 12.47
C GLY A 285 -3.31 0.97 13.65
N HIS A 286 -2.47 -0.05 13.51
CA HIS A 286 -1.47 -0.42 14.51
C HIS A 286 -0.08 -0.52 13.88
N ASN A 287 0.82 0.43 14.16
CA ASN A 287 2.11 0.55 13.46
C ASN A 287 1.93 0.72 11.94
N MET A 288 0.98 1.55 11.58
CA MET A 288 0.31 1.59 10.27
C MET A 288 1.03 2.41 9.19
N LEU A 289 2.26 2.85 9.39
CA LEU A 289 2.97 3.68 8.40
C LEU A 289 3.12 2.94 7.05
N LEU A 290 3.49 1.66 7.08
CA LEU A 290 3.61 0.84 5.86
C LEU A 290 2.26 0.61 5.19
N ASP A 291 1.20 0.37 5.98
CA ASP A 291 -0.17 0.22 5.46
C ASP A 291 -0.62 1.45 4.69
N VAL A 292 -0.35 2.65 5.25
CA VAL A 292 -0.66 3.92 4.59
C VAL A 292 0.17 4.09 3.32
N MET A 293 1.49 3.84 3.36
CA MET A 293 2.38 3.99 2.21
C MET A 293 1.98 3.05 1.07
N HIS A 294 1.76 1.76 1.36
CA HIS A 294 1.33 0.78 0.35
C HIS A 294 -0.06 1.10 -0.21
N THR A 295 -1.01 1.51 0.65
CA THR A 295 -2.36 1.88 0.22
C THR A 295 -2.33 3.06 -0.75
N ILE A 296 -1.55 4.10 -0.45
CA ILE A 296 -1.41 5.25 -1.33
C ILE A 296 -0.74 4.84 -2.64
N HIS A 297 0.39 4.11 -2.56
CA HIS A 297 1.14 3.69 -3.73
C HIS A 297 0.32 2.84 -4.70
N GLN A 298 -0.33 1.80 -4.18
CA GLN A 298 -1.03 0.83 -5.03
C GLN A 298 -2.37 1.36 -5.55
N PHE A 299 -3.14 2.08 -4.74
CA PHE A 299 -4.55 2.37 -5.04
C PHE A 299 -4.84 3.84 -5.33
N TYR A 300 -3.86 4.73 -5.12
CA TYR A 300 -4.08 6.17 -5.31
C TYR A 300 -3.09 6.75 -6.32
N CYS A 301 -1.82 6.90 -5.97
CA CYS A 301 -0.76 7.34 -6.88
C CYS A 301 0.62 6.92 -6.37
N PRO A 302 1.67 6.95 -7.22
CA PRO A 302 3.05 6.68 -6.80
C PRO A 302 3.46 7.60 -5.64
N LEU A 303 4.25 7.04 -4.70
CA LEU A 303 4.75 7.80 -3.56
C LEU A 303 5.71 8.91 -4.01
N PRO A 304 5.54 10.16 -3.54
CA PRO A 304 6.45 11.26 -3.83
C PRO A 304 7.88 10.99 -3.33
N GLU A 305 8.87 11.70 -3.85
CA GLU A 305 10.24 11.62 -3.34
C GLU A 305 10.40 12.42 -2.05
N ASP A 306 9.72 13.54 -1.97
CA ASP A 306 9.74 14.46 -0.85
C ASP A 306 8.79 14.03 0.27
N LEU A 307 9.23 14.15 1.52
CA LEU A 307 8.44 13.76 2.69
C LEU A 307 7.25 14.71 2.92
N ASP A 308 7.42 16.01 2.68
CA ASP A 308 6.33 16.97 2.90
C ASP A 308 5.24 16.79 1.85
N GLU A 309 5.61 16.50 0.59
CA GLU A 309 4.64 16.10 -0.45
C GLU A 309 3.89 14.81 -0.07
N PHE A 310 4.58 13.83 0.53
CA PHE A 310 3.93 12.62 1.04
C PHE A 310 2.94 12.91 2.16
N LYS A 311 3.29 13.80 3.10
CA LYS A 311 2.39 14.21 4.18
C LYS A 311 1.14 14.91 3.63
N GLU A 312 1.31 15.86 2.71
CA GLU A 312 0.19 16.54 2.05
C GLU A 312 -0.72 15.55 1.31
N LEU A 313 -0.13 14.63 0.55
CA LEU A 313 -0.85 13.57 -0.14
C LEU A 313 -1.62 12.67 0.84
N THR A 314 -0.97 12.27 1.93
CA THR A 314 -1.59 11.45 2.97
C THR A 314 -2.79 12.15 3.59
N MET A 315 -2.68 13.44 3.90
CA MET A 315 -3.80 14.25 4.42
C MET A 315 -4.96 14.37 3.42
N CYS A 316 -4.68 14.40 2.11
CA CYS A 316 -5.71 14.40 1.07
C CYS A 316 -6.46 13.07 1.01
N VAL A 317 -5.75 11.94 1.17
CA VAL A 317 -6.35 10.60 1.11
C VAL A 317 -7.01 10.22 2.44
N PHE A 318 -6.34 10.47 3.54
CA PHE A 318 -6.76 10.14 4.91
C PHE A 318 -6.65 11.37 5.83
N PRO A 319 -7.69 12.20 5.90
CA PRO A 319 -7.66 13.42 6.72
C PRO A 319 -7.43 13.17 8.22
N TRP A 320 -7.83 12.00 8.70
CA TRP A 320 -7.75 11.62 10.11
C TRP A 320 -7.19 10.21 10.25
N LEU A 321 -5.97 10.10 10.76
CA LEU A 321 -5.29 8.86 11.07
C LEU A 321 -5.01 8.78 12.57
N LEU A 322 -5.00 7.56 13.11
CA LEU A 322 -4.58 7.31 14.49
C LEU A 322 -3.87 5.96 14.57
N ASP A 323 -2.66 5.96 15.15
CA ASP A 323 -1.86 4.76 15.36
C ASP A 323 -1.97 4.28 16.81
N THR A 324 -2.58 3.12 17.03
CA THR A 324 -2.79 2.54 18.36
C THR A 324 -1.49 2.13 19.05
N LYS A 325 -0.44 1.79 18.28
CA LYS A 325 0.87 1.51 18.84
C LYS A 325 1.51 2.76 19.44
N LEU A 326 1.41 3.88 18.74
CA LEU A 326 1.84 5.18 19.27
C LEU A 326 1.03 5.56 20.52
N MET A 327 -0.30 5.43 20.44
CA MET A 327 -1.19 5.73 21.58
C MET A 327 -0.81 4.92 22.80
N ALA A 328 -0.60 3.59 22.66
CA ALA A 328 -0.16 2.70 23.74
C ALA A 328 1.23 3.03 24.29
N SER A 329 2.10 3.59 23.46
CA SER A 329 3.49 3.98 23.85
C SER A 329 3.59 5.38 24.46
N THR A 330 2.47 6.10 24.58
CA THR A 330 2.40 7.49 25.08
C THR A 330 1.66 7.56 26.42
N GLN A 331 1.95 8.59 27.22
CA GLN A 331 1.20 8.81 28.49
C GLN A 331 -0.30 8.98 28.22
N PRO A 332 -1.19 8.47 29.10
CA PRO A 332 -0.88 7.76 30.35
C PRO A 332 -0.65 6.24 30.17
N PHE A 333 -0.76 5.72 28.94
CA PHE A 333 -0.74 4.28 28.64
C PHE A 333 0.64 3.65 28.86
N LYS A 334 1.71 4.37 28.56
CA LYS A 334 3.09 3.89 28.65
C LYS A 334 3.46 3.31 30.02
N GLU A 335 2.87 3.81 31.10
CA GLU A 335 3.11 3.32 32.46
C GLU A 335 2.31 2.05 32.77
N LEU A 336 1.24 1.79 32.01
CA LEU A 336 0.30 0.71 32.27
C LEU A 336 0.47 -0.46 31.30
N ILE A 337 1.00 -0.18 30.09
CA ILE A 337 1.15 -1.15 29.02
C ILE A 337 2.64 -1.48 28.87
N THR A 338 2.97 -2.74 29.10
CA THR A 338 4.37 -3.22 29.07
C THR A 338 4.80 -3.73 27.69
N ASN A 339 3.85 -4.25 26.90
CA ASN A 339 4.11 -4.74 25.56
C ASN A 339 3.06 -4.20 24.60
N THR A 340 3.53 -3.51 23.55
CA THR A 340 2.70 -2.84 22.55
C THR A 340 2.58 -3.62 21.25
N SER A 341 2.92 -4.93 21.18
CA SER A 341 2.52 -5.79 20.07
C SER A 341 1.00 -5.96 20.08
N LEU A 342 0.35 -6.06 18.91
CA LEU A 342 -1.10 -6.00 18.80
C LEU A 342 -1.80 -7.05 19.68
N ALA A 343 -1.33 -8.31 19.62
CA ALA A 343 -1.89 -9.41 20.42
C ALA A 343 -1.75 -9.19 21.93
N GLU A 344 -0.57 -8.78 22.39
CA GLU A 344 -0.33 -8.53 23.83
C GLU A 344 -1.03 -7.26 24.30
N LEU A 345 -1.12 -6.24 23.47
CA LEU A 345 -1.89 -5.04 23.75
C LEU A 345 -3.37 -5.37 23.98
N GLU A 346 -3.96 -6.17 23.10
CA GLU A 346 -5.35 -6.61 23.22
C GLU A 346 -5.59 -7.40 24.54
N LYS A 347 -4.66 -8.29 24.91
CA LYS A 347 -4.73 -9.04 26.17
C LYS A 347 -4.67 -8.10 27.38
N GLN A 348 -3.70 -7.17 27.41
CA GLN A 348 -3.55 -6.22 28.51
C GLN A 348 -4.75 -5.28 28.65
N LEU A 349 -5.37 -4.86 27.53
CA LEU A 349 -6.54 -3.98 27.55
C LEU A 349 -7.84 -4.67 27.99
N LYS A 350 -7.86 -5.98 28.17
CA LYS A 350 -8.96 -6.73 28.82
C LYS A 350 -8.87 -6.69 30.35
N GLU A 351 -7.69 -6.39 30.89
CA GLU A 351 -7.41 -6.38 32.31
C GLU A 351 -7.58 -4.99 32.93
N LYS A 352 -7.75 -4.94 34.27
CA LYS A 352 -7.81 -3.67 34.99
C LYS A 352 -6.45 -2.94 34.88
N PRO A 353 -6.43 -1.61 34.75
CA PRO A 353 -7.54 -0.66 34.92
C PRO A 353 -8.43 -0.47 33.68
N PHE A 354 -8.13 -1.11 32.58
CA PHE A 354 -8.92 -1.03 31.35
C PHE A 354 -10.22 -1.83 31.43
N LYS A 355 -11.06 -1.63 30.45
CA LYS A 355 -12.33 -2.34 30.33
C LYS A 355 -12.60 -2.68 28.87
N ALA A 356 -12.80 -3.96 28.60
CA ALA A 356 -13.16 -4.41 27.27
C ALA A 356 -14.45 -3.73 26.78
N PRO A 357 -14.52 -3.23 25.54
CA PRO A 357 -15.72 -2.64 24.99
C PRO A 357 -16.79 -3.69 24.73
N ARG A 358 -18.06 -3.27 24.78
CA ARG A 358 -19.16 -4.12 24.34
C ARG A 358 -19.29 -4.03 22.84
N VAL A 359 -19.07 -5.15 22.15
CA VAL A 359 -19.08 -5.23 20.69
C VAL A 359 -19.97 -6.39 20.27
N GLU A 360 -20.74 -6.20 19.22
CA GLU A 360 -21.59 -7.20 18.59
C GLU A 360 -21.40 -7.16 17.07
N TRP A 361 -21.44 -8.32 16.45
CA TRP A 361 -21.36 -8.43 14.99
C TRP A 361 -22.68 -8.06 14.35
N SER A 362 -22.61 -7.30 13.26
CA SER A 362 -23.79 -6.99 12.44
C SER A 362 -24.31 -8.26 11.77
N GLU A 363 -25.60 -8.29 11.51
CA GLU A 363 -26.25 -9.41 10.81
C GLU A 363 -25.54 -9.70 9.45
N GLY A 364 -25.30 -10.98 9.18
CA GLY A 364 -24.57 -11.42 7.97
C GLY A 364 -23.05 -11.40 8.08
N PHE A 365 -22.49 -10.99 9.23
CA PHE A 365 -21.06 -11.04 9.50
C PHE A 365 -20.74 -12.13 10.53
N GLN A 366 -19.76 -12.97 10.21
CA GLN A 366 -19.27 -14.00 11.13
C GLN A 366 -18.46 -13.34 12.24
N SER A 367 -18.68 -13.82 13.47
CA SER A 367 -17.82 -13.43 14.59
C SER A 367 -16.45 -14.06 14.45
N TYR A 368 -15.41 -13.28 14.68
CA TYR A 368 -14.10 -13.84 14.96
C TYR A 368 -14.11 -14.45 16.37
N ASP A 369 -13.66 -15.68 16.48
CA ASP A 369 -13.42 -16.30 17.78
C ASP A 369 -12.08 -15.78 18.32
N THR A 370 -12.15 -14.84 19.28
CA THR A 370 -10.94 -14.31 19.92
C THR A 370 -10.22 -15.35 20.80
N ALA A 371 -10.79 -16.54 20.97
CA ALA A 371 -10.13 -17.66 21.64
C ALA A 371 -9.29 -18.50 20.67
N SER A 372 -9.61 -18.50 19.37
CA SER A 372 -8.74 -19.03 18.31
C SER A 372 -7.89 -17.84 17.78
N GLU A 373 -6.61 -17.86 18.05
CA GLU A 373 -5.68 -16.85 17.56
C GLU A 373 -5.66 -16.89 16.01
N GLN A 374 -6.51 -16.07 15.37
CA GLN A 374 -6.55 -15.85 13.92
C GLN A 374 -5.68 -14.63 13.53
N LEU A 375 -4.62 -14.38 14.29
CA LEU A 375 -3.65 -13.34 14.01
C LEU A 375 -3.07 -13.54 12.61
N HIS A 376 -2.74 -12.42 11.95
CA HIS A 376 -2.24 -12.38 10.57
C HIS A 376 -3.31 -12.71 9.50
N GLU A 377 -4.58 -12.47 9.84
CA GLU A 377 -5.66 -12.24 8.91
C GLU A 377 -6.04 -10.75 9.00
N ALA A 378 -5.73 -9.96 7.96
CA ALA A 378 -5.81 -8.49 8.02
C ALA A 378 -7.15 -7.95 8.57
N GLY A 379 -8.29 -8.61 8.28
CA GLY A 379 -9.59 -8.22 8.82
C GLY A 379 -9.75 -8.49 10.31
N TYR A 380 -9.12 -9.55 10.82
CA TYR A 380 -9.07 -9.84 12.24
C TYR A 380 -8.16 -8.85 12.97
N ASP A 381 -6.98 -8.56 12.44
CA ASP A 381 -6.05 -7.60 13.02
C ASP A 381 -6.63 -6.18 13.00
N ALA A 382 -7.33 -5.78 11.94
CA ALA A 382 -8.12 -4.54 11.92
C ALA A 382 -9.22 -4.53 13.01
N TYR A 383 -9.90 -5.65 13.24
CA TYR A 383 -10.90 -5.76 14.31
C TYR A 383 -10.29 -5.58 15.69
N ILE A 384 -9.19 -6.29 16.00
CA ILE A 384 -8.48 -6.15 17.28
C ILE A 384 -7.96 -4.73 17.46
N THR A 385 -7.39 -4.13 16.41
CA THR A 385 -6.92 -2.73 16.41
C THR A 385 -8.03 -1.77 16.82
N GLY A 386 -9.25 -1.96 16.29
CA GLY A 386 -10.40 -1.16 16.69
C GLY A 386 -10.82 -1.38 18.14
N LEU A 387 -10.74 -2.61 18.65
CA LEU A 387 -11.00 -2.91 20.07
C LEU A 387 -9.99 -2.22 21.00
N CYS A 388 -8.71 -2.28 20.64
CA CYS A 388 -7.64 -1.60 21.36
C CYS A 388 -7.87 -0.08 21.42
N PHE A 389 -8.20 0.52 20.26
CA PHE A 389 -8.55 1.94 20.21
C PHE A 389 -9.71 2.30 21.14
N ILE A 390 -10.82 1.57 21.07
CA ILE A 390 -12.00 1.85 21.92
C ILE A 390 -11.65 1.74 23.39
N SER A 391 -10.92 0.68 23.79
CA SER A 391 -10.53 0.46 25.19
C SER A 391 -9.67 1.60 25.72
N MET A 392 -8.67 2.03 24.96
CA MET A 392 -7.80 3.15 25.33
C MET A 392 -8.57 4.49 25.36
N ALA A 393 -9.40 4.77 24.35
CA ALA A 393 -10.21 5.97 24.31
C ALA A 393 -11.19 6.05 25.50
N ASN A 394 -11.87 4.95 25.84
CA ASN A 394 -12.77 4.88 26.97
C ASN A 394 -12.04 5.02 28.32
N PHE A 395 -10.80 4.52 28.41
CA PHE A 395 -9.96 4.73 29.58
C PHE A 395 -9.66 6.22 29.81
N LEU A 396 -9.34 6.97 28.74
CA LEU A 396 -9.21 8.43 28.84
C LEU A 396 -10.49 9.10 29.33
N GLY A 397 -11.65 8.60 28.92
CA GLY A 397 -12.94 9.08 29.36
C GLY A 397 -13.20 8.89 30.87
N SER A 398 -12.53 7.93 31.49
CA SER A 398 -12.66 7.68 32.95
C SER A 398 -12.07 8.81 33.81
N PHE A 399 -11.18 9.63 33.28
CA PHE A 399 -10.59 10.79 33.95
C PHE A 399 -11.47 12.04 33.90
N LEU A 400 -12.54 12.05 33.13
CA LEU A 400 -13.46 13.18 33.04
C LEU A 400 -14.33 13.29 34.27
N THR A 401 -14.83 14.47 34.55
CA THR A 401 -15.80 14.73 35.65
C THR A 401 -17.09 15.28 35.03
N PRO A 402 -18.19 14.51 34.99
CA PRO A 402 -18.32 13.10 35.38
C PRO A 402 -17.61 12.13 34.40
N PRO A 403 -17.18 10.95 34.86
CA PRO A 403 -16.56 9.93 34.02
C PRO A 403 -17.48 9.49 32.89
N ARG A 404 -16.91 9.28 31.69
CA ARG A 404 -17.62 8.81 30.49
C ARG A 404 -17.16 7.41 30.10
N ALA A 405 -18.12 6.51 29.95
CA ALA A 405 -17.86 5.12 29.56
C ALA A 405 -17.66 4.94 28.07
N HIS A 406 -18.03 5.93 27.27
CA HIS A 406 -17.86 5.95 25.82
C HIS A 406 -17.28 7.29 25.38
N ILE A 407 -16.24 7.22 24.54
CA ILE A 407 -15.60 8.38 23.93
C ILE A 407 -15.74 8.27 22.42
N SER A 408 -16.31 9.32 21.83
CA SER A 408 -16.46 9.41 20.37
C SER A 408 -15.10 9.47 19.68
N ALA A 409 -15.03 8.90 18.48
CA ALA A 409 -13.87 8.99 17.59
C ALA A 409 -13.48 10.44 17.18
N ARG A 410 -14.28 11.44 17.53
CA ARG A 410 -14.00 12.88 17.30
C ARG A 410 -13.83 13.67 18.60
N SER A 411 -13.53 12.96 19.70
CA SER A 411 -13.32 13.61 21.00
C SER A 411 -11.97 14.32 21.06
N ASN A 412 -11.94 15.50 21.70
CA ASN A 412 -10.70 16.23 21.95
C ASN A 412 -9.70 15.42 22.82
N LEU A 413 -10.18 14.40 23.57
CA LEU A 413 -9.31 13.54 24.36
C LEU A 413 -8.34 12.69 23.50
N ILE A 414 -8.69 12.43 22.25
CA ILE A 414 -7.86 11.65 21.32
C ILE A 414 -7.18 12.52 20.27
N GLU A 415 -7.47 13.83 20.25
CA GLU A 415 -6.85 14.79 19.35
C GLU A 415 -5.30 14.79 19.40
N PRO A 416 -4.64 14.65 20.56
CA PRO A 416 -3.19 14.61 20.66
C PRO A 416 -2.53 13.47 19.86
N PHE A 417 -3.29 12.43 19.50
CA PHE A 417 -2.81 11.26 18.75
C PHE A 417 -3.10 11.34 17.25
N TYR A 418 -3.92 12.31 16.80
CA TYR A 418 -4.28 12.41 15.38
C TYR A 418 -3.08 12.71 14.49
N ASN A 419 -3.07 12.06 13.35
CA ASN A 419 -2.13 12.25 12.25
C ASN A 419 -0.66 12.08 12.67
N LYS A 420 -0.42 11.24 13.67
CA LYS A 420 0.89 10.84 14.13
C LYS A 420 1.02 9.33 13.94
N LEU A 421 1.95 8.91 13.08
CA LEU A 421 2.19 7.51 12.77
C LEU A 421 3.44 7.01 13.49
N PHE A 422 3.35 5.87 14.14
CA PHE A 422 4.47 5.30 14.89
C PHE A 422 5.69 5.06 13.99
N LEU A 423 6.86 5.54 14.42
CA LEU A 423 8.14 5.28 13.77
C LEU A 423 8.86 4.14 14.49
N MET A 424 8.75 2.94 13.95
CA MET A 424 9.37 1.76 14.53
C MET A 424 10.91 1.86 14.50
N ARG A 425 11.56 1.54 15.61
CA ARG A 425 13.03 1.47 15.76
C ARG A 425 13.76 2.79 15.49
N VAL A 426 13.11 3.92 15.71
CA VAL A 426 13.80 5.21 15.87
C VAL A 426 13.85 5.52 17.37
N ALA A 427 15.03 5.85 17.88
CA ALA A 427 15.25 5.90 19.32
C ALA A 427 14.60 7.11 19.99
N ASP A 428 14.65 8.26 19.34
CA ASP A 428 14.30 9.56 19.89
C ASP A 428 13.19 10.31 19.13
N ILE A 429 12.66 9.71 18.06
CA ILE A 429 11.52 10.24 17.30
C ILE A 429 10.45 9.14 17.21
N PRO A 430 9.48 9.12 18.13
CA PRO A 430 8.50 8.03 18.23
C PRO A 430 7.45 8.03 17.13
N TYR A 431 7.26 9.12 16.39
CA TYR A 431 6.25 9.24 15.36
C TYR A 431 6.63 10.17 14.21
N LEU A 432 6.07 9.91 13.05
CA LEU A 432 5.99 10.83 11.91
C LEU A 432 4.75 11.70 12.08
N ASN A 433 4.90 13.02 12.07
CA ASN A 433 3.78 13.96 12.18
C ASN A 433 3.24 14.33 10.79
N ILE A 434 2.16 13.69 10.38
CA ILE A 434 1.57 13.90 9.06
C ILE A 434 0.99 15.32 8.90
N SER A 435 0.46 15.91 9.96
CA SER A 435 -0.21 17.22 9.91
C SER A 435 0.66 18.43 10.26
N GLY A 436 1.94 18.20 10.50
CA GLY A 436 2.84 19.29 10.92
C GLY A 436 4.31 18.91 10.93
N PRO A 437 5.15 19.75 11.54
CA PRO A 437 6.58 19.50 11.62
C PRO A 437 6.87 18.29 12.50
N ASP A 438 7.92 17.56 12.15
CA ASP A 438 8.42 16.44 12.93
C ASP A 438 9.26 16.92 14.13
N LEU A 439 9.41 16.02 15.11
CA LEU A 439 10.28 16.25 16.23
C LEU A 439 11.74 16.34 15.78
N GLN A 440 12.44 17.31 16.30
CA GLN A 440 13.88 17.52 16.06
C GLN A 440 14.63 17.44 17.39
N PRO A 441 14.90 16.22 17.89
CA PRO A 441 15.61 16.08 19.16
C PRO A 441 17.04 16.61 19.06
N LYS A 442 17.50 17.22 20.14
CA LYS A 442 18.91 17.57 20.29
C LYS A 442 19.70 16.30 20.51
N ARG A 443 20.62 15.98 19.60
CA ARG A 443 21.49 14.80 19.65
C ARG A 443 22.91 15.20 20.07
N ASP A 444 23.00 16.08 21.04
CA ASP A 444 24.30 16.61 21.55
C ASP A 444 25.17 15.50 22.19
N ASN A 445 24.57 14.41 22.65
CA ASN A 445 25.24 13.23 23.19
C ASN A 445 25.54 12.13 22.15
N VAL A 446 25.23 12.37 20.86
CA VAL A 446 25.45 11.41 19.79
C VAL A 446 26.69 11.75 18.99
N LEU A 447 27.52 10.75 18.79
CA LEU A 447 28.78 10.83 18.02
C LEU A 447 28.62 10.04 16.73
N TYR A 448 29.16 10.56 15.64
CA TYR A 448 29.35 9.83 14.40
C TYR A 448 30.76 9.30 14.33
N VAL A 449 30.95 8.00 14.23
CA VAL A 449 32.22 7.31 14.25
C VAL A 449 32.46 6.61 12.93
N THR A 450 33.60 6.86 12.30
CA THR A 450 34.08 6.13 11.11
C THR A 450 35.27 5.25 11.50
N PHE A 451 35.31 4.03 10.96
CA PHE A 451 36.28 3.00 11.32
C PHE A 451 36.49 1.99 10.18
N PRO A 452 37.56 1.14 10.25
CA PRO A 452 37.79 0.09 9.27
C PRO A 452 36.64 -0.94 9.21
N LYS A 453 36.41 -1.52 8.03
CA LYS A 453 35.31 -2.47 7.77
C LYS A 453 35.40 -3.75 8.62
N GLU A 454 36.59 -4.09 9.10
CA GLU A 454 36.82 -5.27 9.94
C GLU A 454 36.28 -5.14 11.34
N TRP A 455 35.93 -3.89 11.78
CA TRP A 455 35.45 -3.65 13.14
C TRP A 455 34.04 -4.23 13.35
N LYS A 456 33.86 -4.70 14.57
CA LYS A 456 32.59 -5.24 15.08
C LYS A 456 32.03 -4.32 16.16
N THR A 457 30.80 -4.58 16.54
CA THR A 457 30.16 -3.86 17.65
C THR A 457 30.97 -3.94 18.93
N SER A 458 31.66 -5.08 19.19
CA SER A 458 32.59 -5.25 20.35
C SER A 458 33.75 -4.24 20.37
N ASP A 459 34.26 -3.88 19.18
CA ASP A 459 35.39 -2.96 19.08
C ASP A 459 34.96 -1.53 19.43
N LEU A 460 33.73 -1.16 19.04
CA LEU A 460 33.11 0.10 19.44
C LEU A 460 32.86 0.13 20.96
N TYR A 461 32.31 -0.95 21.54
CA TYR A 461 32.16 -1.02 22.99
C TYR A 461 33.51 -0.93 23.74
N GLN A 462 34.57 -1.54 23.21
CA GLN A 462 35.92 -1.45 23.78
C GLN A 462 36.46 -0.02 23.66
N LEU A 463 36.30 0.62 22.49
CA LEU A 463 36.75 2.02 22.29
C LEU A 463 36.10 2.98 23.27
N PHE A 464 34.81 2.81 23.52
CA PHE A 464 34.02 3.69 24.36
C PHE A 464 33.89 3.20 25.83
N ASN A 465 34.58 2.15 26.23
CA ASN A 465 34.47 1.55 27.57
C ASN A 465 34.71 2.55 28.72
N ALA A 466 35.58 3.52 28.50
CA ALA A 466 35.88 4.56 29.49
C ALA A 466 34.72 5.59 29.65
N PHE A 467 33.78 5.63 28.76
CA PHE A 467 32.66 6.59 28.74
C PHE A 467 31.36 6.03 29.31
N GLY A 468 31.41 4.82 29.89
CA GLY A 468 30.24 4.15 30.46
C GLY A 468 29.35 3.45 29.43
N ASN A 469 28.05 3.41 29.73
CA ASN A 469 27.09 2.73 28.82
C ASN A 469 26.90 3.53 27.56
N ILE A 470 27.04 2.85 26.43
CA ILE A 470 26.82 3.40 25.11
C ILE A 470 25.72 2.64 24.37
N GLN A 471 25.07 3.31 23.44
CA GLN A 471 24.17 2.70 22.45
C GLN A 471 24.78 2.89 21.06
N VAL A 472 24.92 1.80 20.31
CA VAL A 472 25.49 1.80 18.96
C VAL A 472 24.39 1.60 17.93
N SER A 473 24.36 2.48 16.91
CA SER A 473 23.46 2.38 15.76
C SER A 473 24.28 2.43 14.48
N TRP A 474 24.43 1.31 13.80
CA TRP A 474 25.20 1.20 12.56
C TRP A 474 24.58 2.02 11.43
N VAL A 475 25.41 2.77 10.71
CA VAL A 475 25.04 3.49 9.49
C VAL A 475 25.37 2.64 8.26
N ASP A 476 26.60 2.13 8.21
CA ASP A 476 27.10 1.21 7.18
C ASP A 476 28.26 0.35 7.74
N ASP A 477 28.93 -0.42 6.88
CA ASP A 477 30.04 -1.31 7.27
C ASP A 477 31.25 -0.58 7.88
N THR A 478 31.33 0.74 7.77
CA THR A 478 32.49 1.58 8.13
C THR A 478 32.11 2.74 9.05
N SER A 479 30.84 2.85 9.44
CA SER A 479 30.39 3.96 10.27
C SER A 479 29.20 3.60 11.16
N ALA A 480 29.13 4.24 12.32
CA ALA A 480 28.03 4.08 13.27
C ALA A 480 27.81 5.38 14.06
N PHE A 481 26.57 5.55 14.53
CA PHE A 481 26.29 6.49 15.61
C PHE A 481 26.51 5.82 16.98
N VAL A 482 27.14 6.52 17.88
CA VAL A 482 27.35 6.10 19.28
C VAL A 482 26.76 7.16 20.20
N SER A 483 25.71 6.77 20.94
CA SER A 483 25.11 7.65 21.95
C SER A 483 25.76 7.44 23.30
N LEU A 484 26.26 8.52 23.91
CA LEU A 484 26.83 8.52 25.24
C LEU A 484 25.72 8.82 26.27
N SER A 485 25.85 8.23 27.46
CA SER A 485 24.95 8.52 28.59
C SER A 485 25.20 9.88 29.24
N GLN A 486 26.40 10.42 29.09
CA GLN A 486 26.85 11.68 29.73
C GLN A 486 27.31 12.68 28.69
N LEU A 487 26.63 13.84 28.64
CA LEU A 487 26.88 14.89 27.65
C LEU A 487 28.32 15.49 27.80
N GLU A 488 28.81 15.60 29.04
CA GLU A 488 30.12 16.20 29.35
C GLU A 488 31.27 15.38 28.73
N GLN A 489 31.06 14.12 28.46
CA GLN A 489 32.07 13.23 27.89
C GLN A 489 32.21 13.33 26.36
N VAL A 490 31.28 13.96 25.70
CA VAL A 490 31.25 14.08 24.23
C VAL A 490 32.53 14.73 23.69
N GLN A 491 32.92 15.88 24.24
CA GLN A 491 34.12 16.59 23.77
C GLN A 491 35.38 15.82 24.05
N ILE A 492 35.44 15.09 25.17
CA ILE A 492 36.59 14.24 25.51
C ILE A 492 36.69 13.10 24.50
N ALA A 493 35.58 12.44 24.14
CA ALA A 493 35.56 11.38 23.15
C ALA A 493 35.99 11.87 21.75
N VAL A 494 35.53 13.03 21.31
CA VAL A 494 35.95 13.64 20.04
C VAL A 494 37.46 13.91 20.04
N ASN A 495 38.00 14.47 21.12
CA ASN A 495 39.42 14.78 21.22
C ASN A 495 40.30 13.53 21.17
N THR A 496 39.83 12.37 21.66
CA THR A 496 40.63 11.12 21.60
C THR A 496 40.89 10.67 20.15
N SER A 497 40.02 10.99 19.22
CA SER A 497 40.14 10.60 17.79
C SER A 497 41.13 11.50 17.01
N GLN A 498 41.54 12.66 17.55
CA GLN A 498 42.42 13.59 16.84
C GLN A 498 43.80 12.99 16.49
N TYR A 499 44.24 12.03 17.29
CA TYR A 499 45.54 11.36 17.14
C TYR A 499 45.39 9.91 16.64
N ALA A 500 44.16 9.45 16.37
CA ALA A 500 43.91 8.10 15.90
C ALA A 500 44.08 8.01 14.38
N GLU A 501 44.82 7.01 13.91
CA GLU A 501 45.01 6.77 12.47
C GLU A 501 43.89 5.92 11.87
N SER A 502 43.24 5.06 12.67
CA SER A 502 42.31 4.04 12.22
C SER A 502 40.84 4.40 12.36
N TYR A 503 40.49 5.44 13.14
CA TYR A 503 39.09 5.87 13.30
C TYR A 503 38.97 7.37 13.49
N ARG A 504 37.78 7.92 13.24
CA ARG A 504 37.45 9.33 13.51
C ARG A 504 36.14 9.43 14.25
N ILE A 505 36.03 10.39 15.15
CA ILE A 505 34.85 10.71 15.91
C ILE A 505 34.49 12.16 15.64
N GLN A 506 33.23 12.38 15.25
CA GLN A 506 32.65 13.71 15.04
C GLN A 506 31.37 13.83 15.87
N THR A 507 31.00 15.05 16.25
CA THR A 507 29.71 15.30 16.86
C THR A 507 28.60 15.12 15.81
N TYR A 508 27.39 14.83 16.26
CA TYR A 508 26.22 14.73 15.36
C TYR A 508 26.01 16.03 14.57
N ALA A 509 26.23 17.19 15.19
CA ALA A 509 26.13 18.48 14.53
C ALA A 509 27.14 18.66 13.38
N GLU A 510 28.39 18.25 13.57
CA GLU A 510 29.44 18.29 12.53
C GLU A 510 29.10 17.34 11.37
N TYR A 511 28.60 16.12 11.68
CA TYR A 511 28.11 15.18 10.69
C TYR A 511 27.01 15.79 9.85
N MET A 512 25.98 16.39 10.45
CA MET A 512 24.86 17.02 9.72
C MET A 512 25.31 18.19 8.86
N GLN A 513 26.24 19.02 9.33
CA GLN A 513 26.84 20.10 8.54
C GLN A 513 27.60 19.57 7.31
N SER A 514 28.35 18.48 7.49
CA SER A 514 29.08 17.86 6.38
C SER A 514 28.12 17.28 5.32
N LYS A 515 27.04 16.66 5.76
CA LYS A 515 26.00 16.11 4.89
C LYS A 515 25.29 17.20 4.07
N GLN A 516 24.95 18.32 4.69
CA GLN A 516 24.34 19.46 3.97
C GLN A 516 25.25 20.06 2.90
N LYS A 517 26.57 20.10 3.13
CA LYS A 517 27.54 20.56 2.14
C LYS A 517 27.62 19.65 0.91
N HIS A 518 27.38 18.36 1.07
CA HIS A 518 27.41 17.40 -0.03
C HIS A 518 26.10 17.35 -0.83
N THR A 519 24.98 17.74 -0.26
CA THR A 519 23.65 17.75 -0.92
C THR A 519 23.39 19.01 -1.73
N HIS A 520 24.14 20.12 -1.50
CA HIS A 520 24.08 21.30 -2.34
C HIS A 520 25.38 21.47 -3.10
N PRO A 521 25.49 21.05 -4.39
CA PRO A 521 26.60 21.47 -5.22
C PRO A 521 26.52 22.98 -5.36
N HIS A 522 27.56 23.66 -4.88
CA HIS A 522 27.74 25.10 -5.05
C HIS A 522 27.42 25.51 -6.50
N ARG A 523 26.29 26.11 -6.75
CA ARG A 523 26.13 27.05 -7.86
C ARG A 523 27.08 28.20 -7.57
N LYS A 524 28.24 28.21 -8.23
CA LYS A 524 29.08 29.39 -8.32
C LYS A 524 28.22 30.49 -8.97
N TRP A 525 27.81 31.45 -8.16
CA TRP A 525 27.28 32.71 -8.67
C TRP A 525 28.43 33.42 -9.34
N GLY A 526 28.38 33.50 -10.67
CA GLY A 526 29.17 34.48 -11.40
C GLY A 526 28.62 35.85 -11.06
N GLU A 527 29.46 36.71 -10.54
CA GLU A 527 29.20 38.16 -10.48
C GLU A 527 28.98 38.64 -11.92
N ASP A 528 27.72 38.91 -12.25
CA ASP A 528 27.33 39.94 -13.23
C ASP A 528 25.79 40.04 -13.30
N GLY A 529 25.29 41.16 -12.84
CA GLY A 529 24.18 41.93 -13.44
C GLY A 529 22.73 41.42 -13.31
N TRP A 530 21.98 42.06 -12.43
CA TRP A 530 20.56 42.47 -12.54
C TRP A 530 19.59 41.61 -13.37
N ALA A 531 18.65 40.94 -12.71
CA ALA A 531 17.36 40.57 -13.30
C ALA A 531 16.25 40.61 -12.25
N GLU A 532 15.17 41.29 -12.58
CA GLU A 532 13.95 41.50 -11.82
C GLU A 532 13.17 40.21 -11.56
N PRO A 533 12.27 40.16 -10.55
CA PRO A 533 11.52 38.94 -10.20
C PRO A 533 10.35 38.75 -11.16
N ALA A 534 10.34 37.60 -11.85
CA ALA A 534 9.24 37.20 -12.71
C ALA A 534 8.16 36.47 -11.89
N HIS A 535 6.96 37.02 -11.94
CA HIS A 535 5.70 36.42 -11.53
C HIS A 535 5.48 35.07 -12.23
N ARG A 536 5.24 34.05 -11.45
CA ARG A 536 4.81 32.72 -11.95
C ARG A 536 3.31 32.73 -12.21
N THR A 537 2.94 32.90 -13.46
CA THR A 537 1.61 32.54 -13.99
C THR A 537 1.74 31.22 -14.71
N VAL A 538 0.92 30.27 -14.28
CA VAL A 538 0.74 28.98 -14.95
C VAL A 538 -0.02 29.22 -16.25
N ALA A 539 0.57 28.84 -17.38
CA ALA A 539 -0.16 28.68 -18.64
C ALA A 539 0.44 27.49 -19.40
N MET A 540 -0.43 26.49 -19.59
CA MET A 540 -0.24 25.45 -20.61
C MET A 540 -0.12 26.08 -21.98
N THR A 541 0.87 25.70 -22.76
CA THR A 541 0.75 25.64 -24.23
C THR A 541 1.76 24.67 -24.85
N ALA A 542 1.26 24.06 -25.87
CA ALA A 542 1.76 23.00 -26.70
C ALA A 542 3.00 23.36 -27.53
N ALA A 543 3.58 22.27 -28.01
CA ALA A 543 4.72 22.08 -28.88
C ALA A 543 4.83 22.98 -30.13
N SER A 544 6.03 23.25 -30.58
CA SER A 544 6.38 23.04 -31.99
C SER A 544 7.89 23.00 -32.23
N SER A 545 8.22 22.09 -33.06
CA SER A 545 9.43 21.73 -33.81
C SER A 545 10.35 22.85 -34.31
N GLY A 546 11.64 22.55 -34.39
CA GLY A 546 12.58 23.28 -35.23
C GLY A 546 13.96 22.64 -35.28
N HIS A 547 14.30 22.19 -36.45
CA HIS A 547 15.56 21.62 -36.92
C HIS A 547 16.82 22.44 -36.61
N ASN A 548 17.98 21.82 -36.33
CA ASN A 548 19.14 21.79 -37.23
C ASN A 548 20.34 20.99 -36.70
N ARG A 549 20.86 20.18 -37.63
CA ARG A 549 22.15 19.61 -37.97
C ARG A 549 23.42 20.16 -37.29
N SER A 550 24.28 19.20 -36.84
CA SER A 550 25.60 18.86 -37.43
C SER A 550 26.34 17.91 -36.47
N SER A 551 26.62 16.75 -36.89
CA SER A 551 27.82 16.06 -37.40
C SER A 551 28.96 15.92 -36.37
N LEU A 552 29.31 14.65 -36.01
CA LEU A 552 30.53 13.94 -36.41
C LEU A 552 30.74 12.65 -35.61
N ARG A 553 30.79 11.55 -36.39
CA ARG A 553 31.68 10.37 -36.36
C ARG A 553 31.91 9.56 -35.07
N GLY A 554 31.61 8.25 -35.21
CA GLY A 554 32.34 7.19 -34.54
C GLY A 554 31.68 5.81 -34.61
N LYS A 555 32.00 5.06 -35.63
CA LYS A 555 31.69 3.69 -36.01
C LYS A 555 31.59 2.66 -34.89
N ARG A 556 30.57 1.77 -34.88
CA ARG A 556 30.65 0.36 -35.36
C ARG A 556 29.26 -0.25 -35.32
N GLY A 557 28.91 -0.90 -36.42
CA GLY A 557 27.63 -1.46 -36.71
C GLY A 557 27.41 -2.85 -36.14
N ILE A 558 26.13 -3.14 -35.93
CA ILE A 558 25.51 -4.47 -36.04
C ILE A 558 24.20 -4.24 -36.77
N SER A 559 24.01 -5.00 -37.86
CA SER A 559 22.87 -4.93 -38.77
C SER A 559 21.55 -5.27 -38.06
N PRO A 560 20.42 -4.62 -38.43
CA PRO A 560 19.12 -5.05 -37.96
C PRO A 560 18.62 -6.22 -38.80
N THR A 561 18.19 -7.28 -38.12
CA THR A 561 17.34 -8.31 -38.68
C THR A 561 15.94 -7.72 -38.85
N GLN A 562 15.39 -7.91 -40.03
CA GLN A 562 14.04 -7.56 -40.43
C GLN A 562 13.02 -8.23 -39.47
N ASP A 563 12.22 -7.42 -38.79
CA ASP A 563 11.04 -7.88 -38.11
C ASP A 563 9.89 -8.10 -39.10
N ASP A 564 9.46 -9.34 -39.16
CA ASP A 564 8.29 -9.79 -39.90
C ASP A 564 7.01 -9.36 -39.13
N PRO A 565 6.09 -8.57 -39.73
CA PRO A 565 4.91 -8.07 -39.02
C PRO A 565 3.76 -9.08 -38.86
N ASN A 566 3.99 -10.37 -39.09
CA ASN A 566 2.93 -11.42 -39.05
C ASN A 566 3.13 -12.54 -38.02
N ALA A 567 3.84 -12.33 -36.96
CA ALA A 567 3.85 -13.30 -35.85
C ALA A 567 2.56 -13.18 -35.01
N GLU A 568 1.58 -13.99 -35.33
CA GLU A 568 0.44 -14.30 -34.47
C GLU A 568 0.95 -15.06 -33.23
N TYR A 569 0.96 -14.42 -32.09
CA TYR A 569 1.10 -15.13 -30.82
C TYR A 569 -0.25 -15.73 -30.44
N GLU A 570 -0.42 -17.03 -30.73
CA GLU A 570 -1.48 -17.83 -30.13
C GLU A 570 -1.23 -17.96 -28.62
N TYR A 571 -2.21 -17.54 -27.83
CA TYR A 571 -2.30 -17.83 -26.42
C TYR A 571 -2.69 -19.31 -26.28
N ILE A 572 -1.70 -20.19 -26.04
CA ILE A 572 -1.92 -21.56 -25.62
C ILE A 572 -2.26 -21.51 -24.13
N ALA A 573 -3.54 -21.44 -23.80
CA ALA A 573 -4.08 -21.86 -22.53
C ALA A 573 -4.48 -23.33 -22.71
N ASP A 574 -3.51 -24.23 -22.47
CA ASP A 574 -3.74 -25.63 -22.08
C ASP A 574 -2.44 -26.41 -22.33
N SER A 575 -1.63 -26.58 -21.31
CA SER A 575 -0.88 -27.80 -21.01
C SER A 575 0.05 -27.58 -19.80
N TRP A 576 -0.52 -27.57 -18.62
CA TRP A 576 0.23 -27.90 -17.38
C TRP A 576 -0.46 -29.08 -16.72
N THR A 577 -0.45 -30.23 -17.40
CA THR A 577 -0.59 -31.53 -16.80
C THR A 577 0.51 -32.42 -17.36
N ASP A 578 1.18 -33.12 -16.43
CA ASP A 578 2.19 -34.14 -16.62
C ASP A 578 3.66 -33.69 -16.77
N TYR A 579 4.30 -33.49 -15.62
CA TYR A 579 5.66 -33.94 -15.42
C TYR A 579 5.75 -34.67 -14.07
N SER A 580 5.31 -35.93 -14.07
CA SER A 580 5.74 -36.91 -13.09
C SER A 580 6.46 -38.03 -13.83
N SER A 581 7.65 -38.35 -13.31
CA SER A 581 8.41 -39.57 -13.55
C SER A 581 9.16 -39.71 -14.88
N THR A 582 10.45 -39.44 -14.85
CA THR A 582 11.43 -40.32 -15.48
C THR A 582 12.62 -40.57 -14.55
N LYS A 583 12.66 -41.80 -14.06
CA LYS A 583 13.79 -42.41 -13.39
C LYS A 583 15.03 -42.36 -14.29
N ARG A 584 16.16 -41.89 -13.76
CA ARG A 584 17.47 -42.23 -14.29
C ARG A 584 18.22 -43.13 -13.33
N LYS A 585 18.58 -44.28 -13.89
CA LYS A 585 19.38 -45.37 -13.34
C LYS A 585 20.76 -44.88 -12.87
N LYS A 586 21.17 -45.47 -11.74
CA LYS A 586 22.53 -45.53 -11.24
C LYS A 586 23.45 -46.23 -12.22
N THR A 587 24.64 -45.73 -12.40
CA THR A 587 25.85 -46.56 -12.58
C THR A 587 26.90 -46.10 -11.56
N SER A 588 27.38 -47.12 -10.88
CA SER A 588 28.43 -47.17 -9.86
C SER A 588 29.81 -46.99 -10.51
N ASP A 589 30.75 -46.39 -9.76
CA ASP A 589 32.08 -46.94 -9.41
C ASP A 589 32.84 -45.81 -8.68
N ALA A 590 33.19 -45.99 -7.50
CA ALA A 590 34.26 -46.61 -6.74
C ALA A 590 35.49 -45.68 -6.49
N ALA A 591 35.89 -45.65 -5.24
CA ALA A 591 37.19 -45.35 -4.61
C ALA A 591 37.42 -43.84 -4.28
N GLY A 592 37.71 -43.43 -3.10
CA GLY A 592 38.33 -43.97 -1.91
C GLY A 592 39.02 -42.85 -1.16
N ALA A 593 39.11 -43.00 0.16
CA ALA A 593 40.04 -42.38 1.10
C ALA A 593 39.63 -41.01 1.76
N ASP A 594 39.10 -41.09 2.93
CA ASP A 594 39.71 -40.80 4.26
C ASP A 594 40.42 -39.47 4.42
N SER A 595 39.84 -38.61 5.27
CA SER A 595 40.45 -38.13 6.50
C SER A 595 39.57 -37.14 7.26
N SER A 596 39.27 -37.49 8.48
CA SER A 596 38.80 -36.71 9.59
C SER A 596 39.53 -35.39 9.80
N PHE A 597 38.80 -34.31 10.15
CA PHE A 597 39.12 -33.49 11.30
C PHE A 597 37.90 -32.69 11.73
N SER A 598 37.52 -32.89 12.97
CA SER A 598 36.64 -32.09 13.80
C SER A 598 37.11 -30.67 13.96
N ASN A 599 36.18 -29.70 13.92
CA ASN A 599 36.14 -28.70 14.97
C ASN A 599 34.77 -27.97 14.97
N ALA A 600 34.13 -28.13 16.09
CA ALA A 600 32.99 -27.35 16.52
C ALA A 600 33.45 -25.93 16.93
N ALA A 601 32.74 -24.92 16.48
CA ALA A 601 32.63 -23.67 17.23
C ALA A 601 31.40 -22.89 16.71
N ASP A 602 30.40 -22.83 17.55
CA ASP A 602 29.47 -21.76 17.86
C ASP A 602 29.03 -20.81 16.74
N ALA A 603 27.82 -21.08 16.23
CA ALA A 603 26.92 -20.06 15.73
C ALA A 603 25.61 -20.16 16.54
N LYS A 604 25.59 -19.56 17.70
CA LYS A 604 24.38 -19.19 18.42
C LYS A 604 24.29 -17.68 18.34
N THR A 605 23.28 -17.18 17.62
CA THR A 605 22.52 -15.98 17.91
C THR A 605 21.72 -15.56 16.67
N THR A 606 20.58 -16.18 16.44
CA THR A 606 19.44 -15.61 15.67
C THR A 606 18.19 -16.46 15.80
N GLU A 607 17.94 -17.05 16.96
CA GLU A 607 16.69 -17.73 17.24
C GLU A 607 16.17 -17.35 18.62
N ASP A 608 15.63 -16.15 18.74
CA ASP A 608 14.95 -15.75 19.99
C ASP A 608 13.65 -14.97 19.74
N TRP A 609 12.94 -15.29 18.66
CA TRP A 609 11.64 -14.70 18.36
C TRP A 609 10.52 -15.72 18.17
N LEU A 610 10.78 -17.01 18.38
CA LEU A 610 9.81 -18.07 18.03
C LEU A 610 9.67 -19.20 19.04
N ARG A 611 9.93 -19.00 20.35
CA ARG A 611 9.58 -20.06 21.33
C ARG A 611 9.31 -19.50 22.72
N THR A 612 8.04 -19.37 23.04
CA THR A 612 7.48 -19.65 24.37
C THR A 612 6.03 -20.05 24.20
N THR A 613 5.80 -21.29 23.91
CA THR A 613 4.58 -22.01 24.30
C THR A 613 4.96 -23.46 24.55
N SER A 614 4.49 -23.91 25.65
CA SER A 614 4.22 -25.25 26.10
C SER A 614 5.17 -25.87 27.13
N GLU A 615 4.47 -26.30 28.12
CA GLU A 615 4.64 -27.41 29.03
C GLU A 615 4.99 -27.11 30.49
N GLY A 616 4.07 -27.55 31.34
CA GLY A 616 4.29 -27.73 32.76
C GLY A 616 3.02 -27.99 33.56
N SER A 617 2.46 -29.16 33.35
CA SER A 617 1.43 -29.80 34.17
C SER A 617 1.83 -29.96 35.65
N GLY A 618 0.84 -29.90 36.56
CA GLY A 618 0.96 -30.60 37.82
C GLY A 618 0.19 -30.06 39.01
N ALA A 619 -1.04 -30.49 39.16
CA ALA A 619 -1.73 -31.05 40.34
C ALA A 619 -1.84 -30.28 41.67
N SER A 620 -3.13 -30.09 42.01
CA SER A 620 -3.82 -30.44 43.25
C SER A 620 -3.61 -29.63 44.52
N THR A 621 -4.63 -29.04 45.03
CA THR A 621 -5.58 -29.44 46.11
C THR A 621 -6.23 -28.22 46.73
N SER A 622 -7.54 -28.21 46.77
CA SER A 622 -8.36 -27.44 47.74
C SER A 622 -8.28 -28.17 49.10
N PRO A 623 -8.86 -27.66 50.23
CA PRO A 623 -10.10 -26.95 50.37
C PRO A 623 -10.26 -25.95 51.56
N ASP A 624 -11.44 -25.37 51.58
CA ASP A 624 -12.33 -24.99 52.71
C ASP A 624 -12.23 -23.64 53.45
N LYS A 625 -13.37 -22.94 53.31
CA LYS A 625 -14.27 -22.29 54.30
C LYS A 625 -13.73 -21.31 55.34
N ASP A 626 -14.32 -20.14 55.49
CA ASP A 626 -15.51 -19.77 56.27
C ASP A 626 -15.66 -18.23 56.43
N ASP A 627 -16.88 -17.81 56.27
CA ASP A 627 -17.70 -16.75 56.89
C ASP A 627 -17.05 -15.65 57.76
N ALA A 628 -17.47 -14.38 57.50
CA ALA A 628 -18.22 -13.59 58.48
C ALA A 628 -18.57 -12.17 58.00
N LYS A 629 -19.81 -11.83 58.19
CA LYS A 629 -20.49 -10.52 58.12
C LYS A 629 -19.95 -9.51 59.13
N THR A 630 -20.10 -8.19 58.80
CA THR A 630 -20.85 -7.15 59.61
C THR A 630 -20.66 -5.77 58.92
N GLU A 631 -21.72 -5.20 58.50
CA GLU A 631 -22.59 -4.06 58.80
C GLU A 631 -21.97 -2.73 59.27
N VAL A 632 -22.34 -1.68 58.48
CA VAL A 632 -22.97 -0.37 58.82
C VAL A 632 -22.12 0.69 59.52
N THR A 633 -21.99 1.86 58.92
CA THR A 633 -22.65 3.13 59.23
C THR A 633 -22.11 4.31 58.40
N SER A 634 -23.04 5.06 57.80
CA SER A 634 -22.84 6.46 57.40
C SER A 634 -22.97 7.37 58.60
N PRO A 635 -22.45 8.61 58.58
CA PRO A 635 -23.36 9.73 58.37
C PRO A 635 -22.81 10.99 57.62
N GLN A 636 -23.74 11.62 56.91
CA GLN A 636 -24.06 13.05 56.73
C GLN A 636 -23.02 14.09 56.37
N SER A 637 -23.40 14.76 55.26
CA SER A 637 -22.94 16.05 54.75
C SER A 637 -23.14 17.21 55.75
N PRO A 638 -22.46 18.36 55.52
CA PRO A 638 -23.24 19.51 55.05
C PRO A 638 -22.61 20.36 53.91
N ALA A 639 -23.46 21.22 53.44
CA ALA A 639 -23.61 21.97 52.23
C ALA A 639 -22.60 23.08 51.95
N ASN A 640 -22.55 23.39 50.63
CA ASN A 640 -22.47 24.72 50.00
C ASN A 640 -21.17 25.51 49.99
N GLN A 641 -20.59 25.63 48.80
CA GLN A 641 -20.40 26.91 48.09
C GLN A 641 -19.68 26.70 46.76
N ASN A 642 -20.32 27.11 45.67
CA ASN A 642 -19.72 27.31 44.34
C ASN A 642 -18.64 28.41 44.42
N PRO A 643 -17.50 28.28 43.72
CA PRO A 643 -17.25 29.19 42.64
C PRO A 643 -16.51 28.56 41.45
N GLY A 644 -16.89 29.02 40.27
CA GLY A 644 -15.99 29.22 39.11
C GLY A 644 -15.50 27.94 38.39
N SER A 645 -16.16 27.62 37.30
CA SER A 645 -15.62 26.77 36.26
C SER A 645 -14.27 27.32 35.75
N GLN A 646 -13.18 26.70 36.14
CA GLN A 646 -11.93 26.75 35.43
C GLN A 646 -11.74 25.40 34.72
N ASP A 647 -11.64 25.50 33.39
CA ASP A 647 -11.28 24.41 32.52
C ASP A 647 -9.96 23.80 32.97
N VAL A 648 -10.01 22.64 33.61
CA VAL A 648 -8.83 21.85 34.06
C VAL A 648 -8.46 20.82 33.00
N SER A 649 -8.78 21.09 31.71
CA SER A 649 -8.52 20.11 30.64
C SER A 649 -7.16 20.26 29.94
N SER A 650 -6.36 21.29 30.25
CA SER A 650 -5.12 21.56 29.50
C SER A 650 -3.83 21.00 30.09
N GLY A 651 -3.87 20.37 31.27
CA GLY A 651 -2.66 19.90 31.95
C GLY A 651 -2.42 18.39 31.98
N LEU A 652 -3.41 17.57 31.61
CA LEU A 652 -3.31 16.12 31.79
C LEU A 652 -2.72 15.38 30.58
N PHE A 653 -2.57 16.05 29.43
CA PHE A 653 -2.19 15.43 28.16
C PHE A 653 -1.15 16.22 27.37
N ASP A 654 -0.24 16.91 28.05
CA ASP A 654 0.97 17.39 27.37
C ASP A 654 1.76 16.15 26.93
N VAL A 655 1.68 15.85 25.63
CA VAL A 655 2.61 14.92 24.99
C VAL A 655 4.00 15.54 25.21
N PRO A 656 4.90 14.90 25.94
CA PRO A 656 6.20 15.50 26.20
C PRO A 656 6.88 15.84 24.88
N GLN A 657 7.29 17.09 24.73
CA GLN A 657 8.09 17.51 23.57
C GLN A 657 9.50 16.91 23.59
N VAL A 658 9.85 16.15 24.62
CA VAL A 658 11.18 15.57 24.80
C VAL A 658 11.06 14.14 25.35
N TRP A 659 11.57 13.21 24.61
CA TRP A 659 11.89 11.85 25.00
C TRP A 659 13.41 11.69 25.02
#